data_a9d701be39926d2453a1ab905eacef97
#
_entry.id   a9d701be39926d2453a1ab905eacef97
#
_cell.length_a   1.000
_cell.length_b   1.000
_cell.length_c   1.000
_cell.angle_alpha   90.00
_cell.angle_beta   90.00
_cell.angle_gamma   90.00
#
_symmetry.space_group_name_H-M   'P 1'
#
loop_
_entity.id
_entity.type
_entity.pdbx_description
1 polymer ?
#
loop_
_entity_poly.entity_id
_entity_poly.type
_entity_poly.pdbx_seq_one_letter_code
_entity_poly.pdbx_strand_id
1 'polypeptide(L)'
;LQLHQGAPMRVEFKAIKYREISGKAKKKAPGAKPRKEASKPSPRPKLESLVRSATSPNRINIADGFKIDLLYSVPMEKQGSWVAMCMDDKQRLIVSDQYGGIYRFPIPATGKNVDPASIEQITYATERPGMGSPTEAQKKLPQIGHAQGLCYAFDSLYVVVNSRSSVTGAGVFRLFDTDGDDQFDKIVTIKKLSATGGEHGPHAILPAPDGKHLYVVMGNQTQLPEGYTHSRVPELWGEDQLFPSLQYFMKGAEAPLGHFAQIDPEGKTWEVMSTGFRNQYDAAVNREGELFTYDADMEWDMNTPWYRPTRVNHVIDGADFGWRTGSGKFMDYCSDTFGTVVDVGPGSPTGVSFGYGAKFPAKYQNAFFVSDWSYGKLYAVHLAPKGSSYVGKVEEFASAQPFPLTDLLVNPKDGAMYVAVGGRKVQSGLYRVTYVGKESTAPAKSLSGGEDARKRRQGLERFVQKGAKPANSKQLNGIWGSLGAKDRGIRHAARVALEKQPVKNWKKRLAPEKNPVIAFAAMIALARADAQSCASILQKAMTFKYRDLKDRQQRLDLLRSITLALTRGGQPEKNLKSELIGWLDRIYPADTPEENRDLSAIMQFLQAPSAVTKGLALLRGASGQEEQIGYALNLRHLKTGWTSLQRETYFKWFVRSGNFKGGARLSNYLDGIKKDAIATVEPWQMTVGLKKIIATKPTQSTPQFTFAPRSFVKNWTMKEMAKWVPGAVPGKRDFKNGRQMFGAGSCYACHRIGGEGGAVGPDLTSVGGKFGAYDLLESIVDPAKEI
;
A
#
# COMPACT_ATOMS: atom_id res chain seq x y z
N LEU A 1 -16.06 4.23 11.55
CA LEU A 1 -15.94 2.85 12.02
C LEU A 1 -16.29 1.95 10.85
N GLN A 2 -15.32 1.23 10.31
CA GLN A 2 -15.59 0.21 9.29
C GLN A 2 -15.77 -1.13 10.01
N LEU A 3 -16.98 -1.65 10.00
CA LEU A 3 -17.25 -3.02 10.39
C LEU A 3 -17.07 -3.90 9.15
N HIS A 4 -16.07 -4.77 9.16
CA HIS A 4 -15.86 -5.74 8.10
C HIS A 4 -16.80 -6.93 8.28
N GLN A 5 -17.38 -7.44 7.17
CA GLN A 5 -18.11 -8.70 7.18
C GLN A 5 -17.12 -9.86 7.38
N GLY A 6 -16.91 -10.21 8.62
CA GLY A 6 -16.25 -11.43 9.08
C GLY A 6 -17.17 -12.20 10.00
N ALA A 7 -16.71 -13.33 10.55
CA ALA A 7 -17.42 -14.02 11.62
C ALA A 7 -17.81 -13.02 12.74
N PRO A 8 -18.90 -13.25 13.48
CA PRO A 8 -19.41 -12.29 14.46
C PRO A 8 -18.29 -11.82 15.39
N MET A 9 -17.95 -10.55 15.30
CA MET A 9 -16.95 -9.90 16.11
C MET A 9 -17.67 -9.11 17.20
N ARG A 10 -17.38 -9.39 18.46
CA ARG A 10 -17.81 -8.54 19.57
C ARG A 10 -16.78 -7.42 19.74
N VAL A 11 -17.16 -6.20 19.38
CA VAL A 11 -16.35 -5.01 19.62
C VAL A 11 -16.91 -4.31 20.85
N GLU A 12 -16.13 -4.25 21.91
CA GLU A 12 -16.50 -3.48 23.12
C GLU A 12 -15.86 -2.10 23.04
N PHE A 13 -16.70 -1.07 23.05
CA PHE A 13 -16.25 0.31 23.10
C PHE A 13 -16.33 0.81 24.54
N LYS A 14 -15.22 1.31 25.07
CA LYS A 14 -15.19 1.96 26.37
C LYS A 14 -15.11 3.48 26.16
N ALA A 15 -16.06 4.21 26.73
CA ALA A 15 -16.12 5.67 26.71
C ALA A 15 -16.29 6.31 25.31
N ILE A 16 -17.28 5.88 24.53
CA ILE A 16 -17.67 6.58 23.31
C ILE A 16 -18.35 7.89 23.71
N LYS A 17 -17.74 9.03 23.34
CA LYS A 17 -18.39 10.34 23.41
C LYS A 17 -18.98 10.64 22.04
N TYR A 18 -20.30 10.71 21.93
CA TYR A 18 -20.95 11.22 20.73
C TYR A 18 -21.53 12.60 21.01
N ARG A 19 -21.55 13.45 19.99
CA ARG A 19 -22.22 14.74 20.01
C ARG A 19 -23.46 14.60 19.17
N GLU A 20 -24.62 14.78 19.80
CA GLU A 20 -25.88 14.87 19.09
C GLU A 20 -25.92 16.16 18.27
N ILE A 21 -25.99 16.02 16.95
CA ILE A 21 -26.23 17.17 16.07
C ILE A 21 -27.73 17.30 15.95
N SER A 22 -28.31 18.27 16.66
CA SER A 22 -29.74 18.57 16.63
C SER A 22 -30.18 19.00 15.22
N GLY A 23 -30.59 18.04 14.42
CA GLY A 23 -31.32 18.21 13.17
C GLY A 23 -32.73 17.70 13.38
N LYS A 24 -33.73 18.54 13.14
CA LYS A 24 -35.17 18.27 13.33
C LYS A 24 -35.52 16.86 12.82
N ALA A 25 -36.09 16.06 13.73
CA ALA A 25 -36.61 14.73 13.44
C ALA A 25 -37.60 14.78 12.27
N LYS A 26 -37.25 14.14 11.16
CA LYS A 26 -38.21 13.80 10.10
C LYS A 26 -39.08 12.67 10.60
N LYS A 27 -40.40 12.91 10.57
CA LYS A 27 -41.48 11.98 10.94
C LYS A 27 -41.23 10.61 10.32
N LYS A 28 -41.41 9.56 11.13
CA LYS A 28 -41.47 8.16 10.70
C LYS A 28 -42.41 8.00 9.51
N ALA A 29 -41.93 7.42 8.45
CA ALA A 29 -42.75 6.91 7.36
C ALA A 29 -43.57 5.70 7.88
N PRO A 30 -44.84 5.55 7.47
CA PRO A 30 -45.65 4.45 7.90
C PRO A 30 -45.29 3.16 7.18
N GLY A 31 -45.23 2.09 7.95
CA GLY A 31 -45.51 0.72 7.53
C GLY A 31 -44.69 0.12 6.39
N ALA A 32 -43.53 -0.46 6.72
CA ALA A 32 -42.97 -1.47 5.84
C ALA A 32 -43.85 -2.72 5.86
N LYS A 33 -44.39 -3.08 4.68
CA LYS A 33 -45.11 -4.34 4.50
C LYS A 33 -44.18 -5.52 4.76
N PRO A 34 -44.64 -6.64 5.34
CA PRO A 34 -43.82 -7.81 5.59
C PRO A 34 -43.27 -8.37 4.26
N ARG A 35 -41.99 -8.64 4.26
CA ARG A 35 -41.26 -9.27 3.15
C ARG A 35 -41.97 -10.58 2.80
N LYS A 36 -42.39 -10.74 1.56
CA LYS A 36 -42.94 -11.97 1.02
C LYS A 36 -41.97 -13.12 1.29
N GLU A 37 -42.53 -14.26 1.69
CA GLU A 37 -41.80 -15.51 1.92
C GLU A 37 -40.84 -15.83 0.78
N ALA A 38 -39.65 -16.27 1.18
CA ALA A 38 -38.64 -16.71 0.24
C ALA A 38 -39.18 -17.78 -0.70
N SER A 39 -39.02 -17.55 -2.00
CA SER A 39 -39.32 -18.52 -3.05
C SER A 39 -38.65 -19.86 -2.72
N LYS A 40 -39.36 -20.97 -3.05
CA LYS A 40 -38.86 -22.34 -2.90
C LYS A 40 -37.45 -22.45 -3.44
N PRO A 41 -36.52 -23.15 -2.74
CA PRO A 41 -35.17 -23.33 -3.21
C PRO A 41 -35.20 -24.00 -4.59
N SER A 42 -34.48 -23.40 -5.53
CA SER A 42 -34.26 -23.99 -6.85
C SER A 42 -33.57 -25.35 -6.70
N PRO A 43 -33.83 -26.30 -7.62
CA PRO A 43 -33.28 -27.64 -7.54
C PRO A 43 -31.76 -27.56 -7.47
N ARG A 44 -31.17 -28.36 -6.56
CA ARG A 44 -29.70 -28.43 -6.37
C ARG A 44 -29.07 -28.76 -7.74
N PRO A 45 -28.08 -27.98 -8.20
CA PRO A 45 -27.34 -28.40 -9.38
C PRO A 45 -26.73 -29.78 -9.13
N LYS A 46 -26.86 -30.68 -10.10
CA LYS A 46 -26.16 -31.96 -10.09
C LYS A 46 -24.67 -31.71 -9.82
N LEU A 47 -24.07 -32.53 -8.96
CA LEU A 47 -22.63 -32.49 -8.67
C LEU A 47 -21.86 -32.77 -9.98
N GLU A 48 -21.61 -31.73 -10.73
CA GLU A 48 -20.58 -31.76 -11.76
C GLU A 48 -19.22 -31.80 -11.05
N SER A 49 -18.35 -32.62 -11.59
CA SER A 49 -16.97 -32.80 -11.09
C SER A 49 -16.40 -31.43 -10.71
N LEU A 50 -15.76 -31.34 -9.54
CA LEU A 50 -15.04 -30.12 -9.13
C LEU A 50 -13.93 -29.85 -10.14
N VAL A 51 -14.27 -29.14 -11.18
CA VAL A 51 -13.33 -28.58 -12.13
C VAL A 51 -12.99 -27.19 -11.59
N ARG A 52 -11.70 -26.86 -11.50
CA ARG A 52 -11.27 -25.48 -11.29
C ARG A 52 -11.91 -24.61 -12.36
N SER A 53 -12.65 -23.61 -11.95
CA SER A 53 -13.27 -22.64 -12.84
C SER A 53 -13.30 -21.26 -12.19
N ALA A 54 -13.21 -20.22 -13.00
CA ALA A 54 -13.36 -18.85 -12.56
C ALA A 54 -14.74 -18.63 -11.92
N THR A 55 -14.84 -17.66 -11.01
CA THR A 55 -16.07 -17.38 -10.28
C THR A 55 -17.22 -17.06 -11.24
N SER A 56 -18.33 -17.77 -11.09
CA SER A 56 -19.51 -17.57 -11.93
C SER A 56 -20.11 -16.17 -11.74
N PRO A 57 -20.56 -15.48 -12.80
CA PRO A 57 -21.13 -14.12 -12.74
C PRO A 57 -22.26 -13.97 -11.72
N ASN A 58 -23.09 -15.00 -11.53
CA ASN A 58 -24.21 -14.97 -10.57
C ASN A 58 -23.75 -14.97 -9.08
N ARG A 59 -22.48 -15.11 -8.82
CA ARG A 59 -21.86 -15.04 -7.48
C ARG A 59 -21.15 -13.71 -7.26
N ILE A 60 -21.09 -12.85 -8.26
CA ILE A 60 -20.43 -11.56 -8.18
C ILE A 60 -21.49 -10.51 -7.89
N ASN A 61 -21.35 -9.83 -6.76
CA ASN A 61 -22.12 -8.62 -6.50
C ASN A 61 -21.53 -7.49 -7.34
N ILE A 62 -22.37 -6.75 -8.04
CA ILE A 62 -21.95 -5.61 -8.84
C ILE A 62 -22.95 -4.46 -8.65
N ALA A 63 -22.49 -3.24 -8.86
CA ALA A 63 -23.29 -2.02 -8.72
C ALA A 63 -24.57 -2.08 -9.59
N ASP A 64 -25.64 -1.45 -9.10
CA ASP A 64 -26.94 -1.44 -9.77
C ASP A 64 -26.85 -0.91 -11.20
N GLY A 65 -27.52 -1.58 -12.12
CA GLY A 65 -27.52 -1.27 -13.55
C GLY A 65 -26.32 -1.81 -14.31
N PHE A 66 -25.41 -2.51 -13.67
CA PHE A 66 -24.30 -3.18 -14.35
C PHE A 66 -24.51 -4.68 -14.47
N LYS A 67 -23.89 -5.24 -15.49
CA LYS A 67 -23.80 -6.66 -15.77
C LYS A 67 -22.35 -7.06 -15.90
N ILE A 68 -21.99 -8.21 -15.35
CA ILE A 68 -20.68 -8.83 -15.52
C ILE A 68 -20.86 -10.19 -16.21
N ASP A 69 -20.09 -10.45 -17.24
CA ASP A 69 -20.10 -11.71 -17.98
C ASP A 69 -18.71 -12.36 -17.87
N LEU A 70 -18.64 -13.67 -17.59
CA LEU A 70 -17.41 -14.44 -17.68
C LEU A 70 -17.15 -14.78 -19.15
N LEU A 71 -16.12 -14.22 -19.74
CA LEU A 71 -15.74 -14.43 -21.12
C LEU A 71 -14.87 -15.67 -21.32
N TYR A 72 -14.01 -15.94 -20.31
CA TYR A 72 -13.07 -17.04 -20.38
C TYR A 72 -12.65 -17.50 -18.98
N SER A 73 -12.75 -18.80 -18.72
CA SER A 73 -12.13 -19.43 -17.57
C SER A 73 -10.84 -20.07 -18.04
N VAL A 74 -9.72 -19.51 -17.58
CA VAL A 74 -8.38 -19.86 -18.07
C VAL A 74 -8.02 -21.29 -17.68
N PRO A 75 -7.65 -22.17 -18.63
CA PRO A 75 -7.14 -23.50 -18.32
C PRO A 75 -5.72 -23.37 -17.72
N MET A 76 -5.63 -23.44 -16.40
CA MET A 76 -4.40 -23.14 -15.66
C MET A 76 -3.19 -23.98 -16.10
N GLU A 77 -3.41 -25.25 -16.41
CA GLU A 77 -2.35 -26.16 -16.84
C GLU A 77 -1.68 -25.74 -18.17
N LYS A 78 -2.44 -25.01 -19.01
CA LYS A 78 -1.96 -24.57 -20.34
C LYS A 78 -1.53 -23.11 -20.37
N GLN A 79 -2.32 -22.23 -19.73
CA GLN A 79 -2.20 -20.78 -19.87
C GLN A 79 -1.95 -20.05 -18.56
N GLY A 80 -1.82 -20.80 -17.45
CA GLY A 80 -1.45 -20.28 -16.15
C GLY A 80 -2.48 -19.39 -15.48
N SER A 81 -1.97 -18.36 -14.81
CA SER A 81 -2.77 -17.43 -14.01
C SER A 81 -2.44 -16.01 -14.44
N TRP A 82 -3.40 -15.35 -15.08
CA TRP A 82 -3.19 -14.04 -15.73
C TRP A 82 -3.09 -12.90 -14.72
N VAL A 83 -2.16 -11.98 -14.95
CA VAL A 83 -1.88 -10.89 -14.01
C VAL A 83 -1.84 -9.50 -14.61
N ALA A 84 -1.50 -9.34 -15.89
CA ALA A 84 -1.48 -8.03 -16.55
C ALA A 84 -2.15 -8.10 -17.91
N MET A 85 -2.73 -6.97 -18.32
CA MET A 85 -3.41 -6.82 -19.61
C MET A 85 -3.05 -5.50 -20.28
N CYS A 86 -2.96 -5.51 -21.60
CA CYS A 86 -3.01 -4.30 -22.42
C CYS A 86 -3.72 -4.59 -23.73
N MET A 87 -3.94 -3.55 -24.52
CA MET A 87 -4.46 -3.68 -25.89
C MET A 87 -3.39 -3.29 -26.88
N ASP A 88 -3.32 -4.02 -28.01
CA ASP A 88 -2.46 -3.63 -29.12
C ASP A 88 -3.16 -2.63 -30.07
N ASP A 89 -2.46 -2.19 -31.09
CA ASP A 89 -2.94 -1.28 -32.13
C ASP A 89 -4.10 -1.88 -32.95
N LYS A 90 -4.18 -3.21 -33.05
CA LYS A 90 -5.24 -3.96 -33.74
C LYS A 90 -6.45 -4.24 -32.82
N GLN A 91 -6.46 -3.69 -31.62
CA GLN A 91 -7.52 -3.86 -30.62
C GLN A 91 -7.68 -5.30 -30.13
N ARG A 92 -6.61 -6.06 -30.08
CA ARG A 92 -6.56 -7.38 -29.45
C ARG A 92 -6.10 -7.23 -27.99
N LEU A 93 -6.61 -8.08 -27.12
CA LEU A 93 -6.11 -8.18 -25.76
C LEU A 93 -4.77 -8.96 -25.73
N ILE A 94 -3.80 -8.38 -25.05
CA ILE A 94 -2.56 -9.04 -24.67
C ILE A 94 -2.61 -9.29 -23.17
N VAL A 95 -2.32 -10.52 -22.74
CA VAL A 95 -2.37 -10.91 -21.31
C VAL A 95 -1.15 -11.72 -20.94
N SER A 96 -0.66 -11.59 -19.71
CA SER A 96 0.48 -12.36 -19.21
C SER A 96 0.07 -13.41 -18.19
N ASP A 97 0.63 -14.62 -18.28
CA ASP A 97 0.71 -15.55 -17.17
C ASP A 97 1.78 -15.11 -16.18
N GLN A 98 1.49 -15.11 -14.90
CA GLN A 98 2.44 -14.66 -13.87
C GLN A 98 3.79 -15.40 -13.90
N TYR A 99 3.81 -16.66 -14.28
CA TYR A 99 5.00 -17.51 -14.31
C TYR A 99 5.36 -18.06 -15.70
N GLY A 100 4.49 -17.82 -16.67
CA GLY A 100 4.62 -18.31 -18.02
C GLY A 100 4.79 -17.22 -19.06
N GLY A 101 4.34 -17.50 -20.28
CA GLY A 101 4.43 -16.60 -21.42
C GLY A 101 3.29 -15.57 -21.49
N ILE A 102 3.24 -14.90 -22.62
CA ILE A 102 2.25 -13.87 -22.93
C ILE A 102 1.37 -14.40 -24.06
N TYR A 103 0.09 -14.07 -24.00
CA TYR A 103 -0.92 -14.50 -24.94
C TYR A 103 -1.65 -13.30 -25.56
N ARG A 104 -2.18 -13.46 -26.75
CA ARG A 104 -2.89 -12.44 -27.51
C ARG A 104 -4.13 -13.03 -28.17
N PHE A 105 -5.24 -12.30 -28.18
CA PHE A 105 -6.48 -12.73 -28.82
C PHE A 105 -7.42 -11.56 -29.11
N PRO A 106 -8.33 -11.69 -30.13
CA PRO A 106 -9.31 -10.67 -30.41
C PRO A 106 -10.36 -10.59 -29.30
N ILE A 107 -10.83 -9.37 -29.03
CA ILE A 107 -11.93 -9.15 -28.10
C ILE A 107 -13.21 -9.73 -28.69
N PRO A 108 -13.91 -10.64 -27.98
CA PRO A 108 -15.14 -11.23 -28.52
C PRO A 108 -16.28 -10.20 -28.59
N ALA A 109 -17.13 -10.30 -29.63
CA ALA A 109 -18.32 -9.47 -29.76
C ALA A 109 -19.23 -9.58 -28.53
N THR A 110 -20.06 -8.56 -28.30
CA THR A 110 -21.00 -8.56 -27.16
C THR A 110 -21.88 -9.81 -27.18
N GLY A 111 -22.02 -10.47 -26.05
CA GLY A 111 -22.76 -11.73 -25.90
C GLY A 111 -22.01 -12.98 -26.37
N LYS A 112 -20.77 -12.87 -26.80
CA LYS A 112 -19.91 -14.00 -27.16
C LYS A 112 -18.79 -14.16 -26.13
N ASN A 113 -18.32 -15.39 -25.96
CA ASN A 113 -17.15 -15.74 -25.17
C ASN A 113 -15.89 -15.73 -26.05
N VAL A 114 -14.72 -15.75 -25.42
CA VAL A 114 -13.45 -15.94 -26.10
C VAL A 114 -13.41 -17.35 -26.70
N ASP A 115 -13.10 -17.42 -27.98
CA ASP A 115 -12.82 -18.70 -28.63
C ASP A 115 -11.42 -19.16 -28.22
N PRO A 116 -11.27 -20.31 -27.54
CA PRO A 116 -9.95 -20.83 -27.15
C PRO A 116 -8.97 -20.99 -28.34
N ALA A 117 -9.51 -21.27 -29.55
CA ALA A 117 -8.70 -21.43 -30.74
C ALA A 117 -8.11 -20.10 -31.27
N SER A 118 -8.69 -18.97 -30.87
CA SER A 118 -8.20 -17.63 -31.22
C SER A 118 -7.08 -17.11 -30.30
N ILE A 119 -6.78 -17.84 -29.23
CA ILE A 119 -5.73 -17.42 -28.28
C ILE A 119 -4.38 -17.85 -28.79
N GLU A 120 -3.58 -16.88 -29.16
CA GLU A 120 -2.23 -17.05 -29.65
C GLU A 120 -1.23 -16.87 -28.50
N GLN A 121 -0.23 -17.74 -28.38
CA GLN A 121 0.91 -17.56 -27.51
C GLN A 121 1.98 -16.77 -28.25
N ILE A 122 2.35 -15.58 -27.76
CA ILE A 122 3.30 -14.67 -28.42
C ILE A 122 4.68 -14.65 -27.78
N THR A 123 4.82 -15.19 -26.59
CA THR A 123 6.12 -15.45 -25.94
C THR A 123 6.11 -16.77 -25.18
N TYR A 124 7.29 -17.31 -24.92
CA TYR A 124 7.43 -18.53 -24.14
C TYR A 124 8.34 -18.32 -22.94
N ALA A 125 8.03 -18.98 -21.83
CA ALA A 125 8.88 -19.02 -20.64
C ALA A 125 9.18 -20.47 -20.27
N THR A 126 10.45 -20.78 -20.12
CA THR A 126 10.92 -22.14 -19.83
C THR A 126 10.79 -22.53 -18.37
N GLU A 127 10.64 -21.57 -17.47
CA GLU A 127 10.73 -21.79 -16.03
C GLU A 127 9.37 -22.04 -15.35
N ARG A 128 8.29 -22.15 -16.08
CA ARG A 128 6.98 -22.45 -15.49
C ARG A 128 6.96 -23.88 -14.94
N PRO A 129 6.75 -24.08 -13.62
CA PRO A 129 6.64 -25.42 -13.05
C PRO A 129 5.49 -26.20 -13.66
N GLY A 130 5.72 -27.45 -14.01
CA GLY A 130 4.69 -28.35 -14.56
C GLY A 130 4.45 -28.24 -16.08
N MET A 131 5.12 -27.33 -16.78
CA MET A 131 5.13 -27.34 -18.23
C MET A 131 6.06 -28.43 -18.75
N GLY A 132 5.59 -29.19 -19.74
CA GLY A 132 6.42 -30.14 -20.47
C GLY A 132 7.53 -29.41 -21.27
N SER A 133 8.38 -30.17 -21.94
CA SER A 133 9.38 -29.61 -22.87
C SER A 133 8.68 -28.74 -23.93
N PRO A 134 9.30 -27.60 -24.33
CA PRO A 134 8.71 -26.73 -25.35
C PRO A 134 8.57 -27.44 -26.68
N THR A 135 7.48 -27.20 -27.36
CA THR A 135 7.28 -27.62 -28.76
C THR A 135 8.26 -26.88 -29.69
N GLU A 136 8.48 -27.38 -30.90
CA GLU A 136 9.31 -26.69 -31.88
C GLU A 136 8.78 -25.30 -32.24
N ALA A 137 7.47 -25.10 -32.23
CA ALA A 137 6.86 -23.78 -32.44
C ALA A 137 7.18 -22.84 -31.26
N GLN A 138 7.06 -23.29 -30.01
CA GLN A 138 7.36 -22.49 -28.83
C GLN A 138 8.84 -22.12 -28.70
N LYS A 139 9.76 -22.94 -29.20
CA LYS A 139 11.19 -22.63 -29.22
C LYS A 139 11.53 -21.44 -30.11
N LYS A 140 10.70 -21.14 -31.10
CA LYS A 140 10.87 -20.00 -32.02
C LYS A 140 10.36 -18.69 -31.43
N LEU A 141 9.48 -18.72 -30.42
CA LEU A 141 8.95 -17.53 -29.78
C LEU A 141 10.02 -16.82 -28.93
N PRO A 142 9.90 -15.49 -28.76
CA PRO A 142 10.72 -14.74 -27.79
C PRO A 142 10.66 -15.36 -26.40
N GLN A 143 11.83 -15.60 -25.80
CA GLN A 143 11.94 -16.25 -24.50
C GLN A 143 11.82 -15.20 -23.39
N ILE A 144 10.59 -14.86 -23.02
CA ILE A 144 10.28 -13.94 -21.92
C ILE A 144 9.00 -14.37 -21.22
N GLY A 145 9.03 -14.36 -19.90
CA GLY A 145 7.89 -14.62 -19.03
C GLY A 145 8.02 -13.87 -17.72
N HIS A 146 7.23 -14.25 -16.72
CA HIS A 146 7.14 -13.56 -15.42
C HIS A 146 6.78 -12.07 -15.56
N ALA A 147 6.01 -11.74 -16.58
CA ALA A 147 5.57 -10.39 -16.85
C ALA A 147 4.50 -9.95 -15.82
N GLN A 148 4.77 -8.85 -15.13
CA GLN A 148 3.87 -8.23 -14.17
C GLN A 148 3.18 -6.98 -14.74
N GLY A 149 3.72 -6.39 -15.80
CA GLY A 149 3.16 -5.24 -16.49
C GLY A 149 3.39 -5.32 -17.99
N LEU A 150 2.39 -4.90 -18.74
CA LEU A 150 2.35 -4.89 -20.20
C LEU A 150 1.90 -3.52 -20.69
N CYS A 151 2.53 -3.02 -21.75
CA CYS A 151 2.11 -1.79 -22.42
C CYS A 151 2.46 -1.87 -23.91
N TYR A 152 1.48 -1.75 -24.78
CA TYR A 152 1.71 -1.57 -26.20
C TYR A 152 1.80 -0.07 -26.51
N ALA A 153 2.96 0.37 -26.94
CA ALA A 153 3.22 1.76 -27.28
C ALA A 153 4.44 1.83 -28.24
N PHE A 154 4.53 2.90 -29.03
CA PHE A 154 5.64 3.12 -29.95
C PHE A 154 5.88 1.90 -30.87
N ASP A 155 4.79 1.34 -31.43
CA ASP A 155 4.76 0.18 -32.31
C ASP A 155 5.50 -1.05 -31.76
N SER A 156 5.37 -1.30 -30.47
CA SER A 156 6.04 -2.40 -29.78
C SER A 156 5.40 -2.73 -28.45
N LEU A 157 5.68 -3.92 -27.93
CA LEU A 157 5.22 -4.36 -26.63
C LEU A 157 6.32 -4.17 -25.57
N TYR A 158 6.04 -3.34 -24.55
CA TYR A 158 6.87 -3.23 -23.35
C TYR A 158 6.41 -4.25 -22.32
N VAL A 159 7.39 -4.89 -21.69
CA VAL A 159 7.17 -5.95 -20.71
C VAL A 159 8.01 -5.65 -19.46
N VAL A 160 7.34 -5.61 -18.29
CA VAL A 160 8.01 -5.50 -17.01
C VAL A 160 8.07 -6.87 -16.35
N VAL A 161 9.30 -7.35 -16.12
CA VAL A 161 9.55 -8.67 -15.52
C VAL A 161 10.00 -8.53 -14.08
N ASN A 162 9.33 -9.27 -13.18
CA ASN A 162 9.68 -9.35 -11.76
C ASN A 162 10.08 -10.79 -11.40
N SER A 163 11.27 -11.18 -11.76
CA SER A 163 11.81 -12.50 -11.41
C SER A 163 13.33 -12.46 -11.33
N ARG A 164 13.90 -13.16 -10.35
CA ARG A 164 15.36 -13.39 -10.27
C ARG A 164 15.80 -14.58 -11.10
N SER A 165 14.91 -15.55 -11.27
CA SER A 165 15.21 -16.84 -11.90
C SER A 165 14.82 -16.92 -13.37
N SER A 166 14.11 -15.90 -13.90
CA SER A 166 13.78 -15.89 -15.34
C SER A 166 15.01 -15.73 -16.21
N VAL A 167 14.97 -16.28 -17.41
CA VAL A 167 16.07 -16.16 -18.42
C VAL A 167 16.48 -14.70 -18.63
N THR A 168 15.51 -13.79 -18.64
CA THR A 168 15.77 -12.35 -18.81
C THR A 168 16.22 -11.65 -17.53
N GLY A 169 15.93 -12.21 -16.33
CA GLY A 169 16.05 -11.51 -15.06
C GLY A 169 15.02 -10.38 -14.92
N ALA A 170 15.00 -9.71 -13.75
CA ALA A 170 14.12 -8.57 -13.52
C ALA A 170 14.53 -7.37 -14.39
N GLY A 171 13.53 -6.64 -14.93
CA GLY A 171 13.80 -5.49 -15.77
C GLY A 171 12.62 -5.03 -16.62
N VAL A 172 12.89 -4.03 -17.45
CA VAL A 172 12.01 -3.55 -18.49
C VAL A 172 12.55 -3.97 -19.84
N PHE A 173 11.72 -4.59 -20.64
CA PHE A 173 12.05 -5.13 -21.95
C PHE A 173 11.10 -4.58 -23.01
N ARG A 174 11.53 -4.56 -24.25
CA ARG A 174 10.75 -4.12 -25.41
C ARG A 174 10.83 -5.18 -26.49
N LEU A 175 9.68 -5.64 -26.99
CA LEU A 175 9.54 -6.62 -28.04
C LEU A 175 9.12 -5.95 -29.32
N PHE A 176 9.75 -6.33 -30.41
CA PHE A 176 9.49 -5.83 -31.76
C PHE A 176 9.07 -6.96 -32.67
N ASP A 177 8.19 -6.63 -33.61
CA ASP A 177 7.96 -7.32 -34.87
C ASP A 177 8.83 -6.61 -35.89
N THR A 178 9.95 -7.24 -36.33
CA THR A 178 10.94 -6.56 -37.20
C THR A 178 10.73 -6.83 -38.68
N ASP A 179 9.99 -7.86 -39.04
CA ASP A 179 9.69 -8.23 -40.42
C ASP A 179 8.23 -7.96 -40.85
N GLY A 180 7.36 -7.57 -39.90
CA GLY A 180 6.00 -7.14 -40.15
C GLY A 180 5.02 -8.30 -40.33
N ASP A 181 5.34 -9.50 -39.88
CA ASP A 181 4.50 -10.69 -39.94
C ASP A 181 3.46 -10.81 -38.80
N ASP A 182 3.40 -9.79 -37.93
CA ASP A 182 2.56 -9.73 -36.73
C ASP A 182 3.03 -10.64 -35.58
N GLN A 183 4.27 -11.17 -35.65
CA GLN A 183 4.92 -11.90 -34.58
C GLN A 183 6.06 -11.09 -33.99
N PHE A 184 6.21 -11.14 -32.68
CA PHE A 184 7.41 -10.57 -32.06
C PHE A 184 8.60 -11.50 -32.24
N ASP A 185 9.69 -10.99 -32.82
CA ASP A 185 10.91 -11.74 -33.14
C ASP A 185 12.14 -11.22 -32.43
N LYS A 186 12.09 -10.01 -31.83
CA LYS A 186 13.23 -9.38 -31.19
C LYS A 186 12.92 -8.83 -29.81
N ILE A 187 13.78 -9.15 -28.84
CA ILE A 187 13.74 -8.60 -27.48
C ILE A 187 14.90 -7.62 -27.28
N VAL A 188 14.61 -6.42 -26.81
CA VAL A 188 15.59 -5.42 -26.39
C VAL A 188 15.46 -5.17 -24.89
N THR A 189 16.55 -5.23 -24.14
CA THR A 189 16.60 -4.84 -22.76
C THR A 189 16.64 -3.32 -22.67
N ILE A 190 15.56 -2.72 -22.13
CA ILE A 190 15.49 -1.30 -21.86
C ILE A 190 16.27 -0.97 -20.59
N LYS A 191 16.03 -1.72 -19.51
CA LYS A 191 16.73 -1.55 -18.24
C LYS A 191 16.71 -2.84 -17.42
N LYS A 192 17.87 -3.29 -16.98
CA LYS A 192 17.97 -4.32 -15.93
C LYS A 192 17.69 -3.68 -14.58
N LEU A 193 16.93 -4.37 -13.74
CA LEU A 193 16.54 -3.91 -12.41
C LEU A 193 17.01 -4.90 -11.36
N SER A 194 17.58 -4.38 -10.28
CA SER A 194 17.93 -5.19 -9.12
C SER A 194 16.68 -5.34 -8.25
N ALA A 195 15.95 -6.42 -8.44
CA ALA A 195 14.75 -6.74 -7.67
C ALA A 195 14.96 -8.04 -6.88
N THR A 196 14.25 -8.14 -5.74
CA THR A 196 14.35 -9.34 -4.90
C THR A 196 13.60 -10.55 -5.47
N GLY A 197 12.83 -10.37 -6.54
CA GLY A 197 11.91 -11.38 -7.07
C GLY A 197 10.72 -11.63 -6.14
N GLY A 198 10.54 -10.77 -5.12
CA GLY A 198 9.44 -10.83 -4.17
C GLY A 198 8.20 -10.06 -4.66
N GLU A 199 7.24 -9.92 -3.77
CA GLU A 199 5.93 -9.32 -4.06
C GLU A 199 6.01 -7.84 -4.46
N HIS A 200 7.06 -7.12 -4.05
CA HIS A 200 7.18 -5.68 -4.19
C HIS A 200 8.26 -5.30 -5.21
N GLY A 201 8.31 -6.01 -6.31
CA GLY A 201 9.25 -5.79 -7.40
C GLY A 201 8.82 -4.67 -8.36
N PRO A 202 9.40 -4.65 -9.58
CA PRO A 202 8.88 -3.84 -10.67
C PRO A 202 7.56 -4.42 -11.16
N HIS A 203 6.57 -3.55 -11.44
CA HIS A 203 5.21 -3.98 -11.70
C HIS A 203 4.66 -3.49 -13.03
N ALA A 204 4.40 -2.20 -13.21
CA ALA A 204 3.70 -1.69 -14.37
C ALA A 204 4.54 -0.73 -15.20
N ILE A 205 4.11 -0.55 -16.45
CA ILE A 205 4.60 0.45 -17.37
C ILE A 205 3.43 1.01 -18.17
N LEU A 206 3.36 2.33 -18.34
CA LEU A 206 2.25 2.98 -19.03
C LEU A 206 2.72 4.23 -19.78
N PRO A 207 1.99 4.68 -20.83
CA PRO A 207 2.34 5.88 -21.57
C PRO A 207 2.21 7.14 -20.70
N ALA A 208 3.18 8.04 -20.82
CA ALA A 208 3.07 9.37 -20.24
C ALA A 208 2.16 10.27 -21.09
N PRO A 209 1.50 11.29 -20.48
CA PRO A 209 0.56 12.17 -21.20
C PRO A 209 1.19 12.97 -22.33
N ASP A 210 2.49 13.13 -22.33
CA ASP A 210 3.22 13.90 -23.35
C ASP A 210 3.40 13.14 -24.69
N GLY A 211 3.00 11.85 -24.74
CA GLY A 211 3.12 10.99 -25.92
C GLY A 211 4.56 10.67 -26.34
N LYS A 212 5.55 10.97 -25.49
CA LYS A 212 6.99 10.81 -25.78
C LYS A 212 7.70 9.92 -24.78
N HIS A 213 7.15 9.76 -23.60
CA HIS A 213 7.75 9.02 -22.50
C HIS A 213 6.82 7.93 -21.98
N LEU A 214 7.38 7.09 -21.13
CA LEU A 214 6.68 6.06 -20.38
C LEU A 214 6.91 6.29 -18.89
N TYR A 215 5.94 5.90 -18.06
CA TYR A 215 6.11 5.78 -16.62
C TYR A 215 6.33 4.33 -16.25
N VAL A 216 7.26 4.07 -15.33
CA VAL A 216 7.54 2.74 -14.77
C VAL A 216 7.24 2.75 -13.28
N VAL A 217 6.54 1.72 -12.82
CA VAL A 217 6.06 1.56 -11.44
C VAL A 217 6.87 0.50 -10.73
N MET A 218 7.48 0.82 -9.59
CA MET A 218 8.37 -0.07 -8.87
C MET A 218 8.07 -0.09 -7.37
N GLY A 219 7.80 -1.27 -6.84
CA GLY A 219 7.63 -1.50 -5.41
C GLY A 219 8.94 -1.39 -4.62
N ASN A 220 8.85 -1.39 -3.29
CA ASN A 220 9.97 -1.08 -2.40
C ASN A 220 11.06 -2.15 -2.28
N GLN A 221 10.93 -3.26 -2.98
CA GLN A 221 11.99 -4.27 -3.14
C GLN A 221 12.78 -4.11 -4.45
N THR A 222 12.51 -3.05 -5.21
CA THR A 222 13.27 -2.69 -6.41
C THR A 222 14.19 -1.53 -6.07
N GLN A 223 15.50 -1.75 -6.17
CA GLN A 223 16.49 -0.69 -5.97
C GLN A 223 16.47 0.28 -7.15
N LEU A 224 16.95 1.51 -6.93
CA LEU A 224 17.21 2.43 -8.02
C LEU A 224 18.21 1.79 -8.99
N PRO A 225 17.95 1.82 -10.30
CA PRO A 225 18.87 1.24 -11.26
C PRO A 225 20.16 2.06 -11.35
N GLU A 226 21.27 1.36 -11.54
CA GLU A 226 22.54 2.04 -11.82
C GLU A 226 22.40 2.97 -13.03
N GLY A 227 22.99 4.16 -12.93
CA GLY A 227 22.99 5.13 -14.01
C GLY A 227 21.62 5.73 -14.32
N TYR A 228 20.72 5.88 -13.33
CA TYR A 228 19.56 6.74 -13.52
C TYR A 228 20.04 8.17 -13.81
N THR A 229 19.35 8.87 -14.71
CA THR A 229 19.88 10.11 -15.29
C THR A 229 19.56 11.35 -14.48
N HIS A 230 18.51 11.30 -13.66
CA HIS A 230 18.05 12.41 -12.84
C HIS A 230 17.05 11.93 -11.78
N SER A 231 16.92 12.70 -10.69
CA SER A 231 15.84 12.55 -9.72
C SER A 231 15.14 13.88 -9.46
N ARG A 232 13.82 13.91 -9.57
CA ARG A 232 12.98 15.05 -9.16
C ARG A 232 12.89 15.14 -7.64
N VAL A 233 12.95 13.99 -6.95
CA VAL A 233 13.04 13.94 -5.50
C VAL A 233 14.47 14.33 -5.08
N PRO A 234 14.66 15.14 -4.04
CA PRO A 234 16.00 15.43 -3.54
C PRO A 234 16.78 14.16 -3.20
N GLU A 235 18.01 14.04 -3.70
CA GLU A 235 18.81 12.80 -3.63
C GLU A 235 19.48 12.55 -2.27
N LEU A 236 19.15 13.32 -1.29
CA LEU A 236 19.57 13.09 0.09
C LEU A 236 18.66 12.04 0.75
N TRP A 237 18.77 10.82 0.27
CA TRP A 237 17.99 9.69 0.77
C TRP A 237 18.29 9.44 2.24
N GLY A 238 17.28 9.12 3.03
CA GLY A 238 17.41 8.74 4.42
C GLY A 238 16.09 8.27 4.99
N GLU A 239 16.17 7.51 6.07
CA GLU A 239 14.97 7.06 6.77
C GLU A 239 14.25 8.20 7.49
N ASP A 240 14.90 9.36 7.67
CA ASP A 240 14.37 10.58 8.28
C ASP A 240 13.70 10.36 9.64
N GLN A 241 14.27 9.46 10.44
CA GLN A 241 13.84 9.07 11.77
C GLN A 241 14.99 9.18 12.76
N LEU A 242 14.69 9.58 14.02
CA LEU A 242 15.72 9.75 15.07
C LEU A 242 16.36 8.43 15.50
N PHE A 243 15.67 7.33 15.33
CA PHE A 243 16.15 6.02 15.73
C PHE A 243 15.96 5.00 14.62
N PRO A 244 16.85 4.00 14.52
CA PRO A 244 16.67 2.89 13.59
C PRO A 244 15.33 2.18 13.82
N SER A 245 14.71 1.80 12.75
CA SER A 245 13.49 0.99 12.78
C SER A 245 13.75 -0.41 13.29
N LEU A 246 12.76 -1.02 13.93
CA LEU A 246 12.76 -2.44 14.26
C LEU A 246 12.40 -3.22 12.98
N GLN A 247 13.40 -3.72 12.29
CA GLN A 247 13.24 -4.40 10.99
C GLN A 247 13.14 -5.91 11.16
N TYR A 248 11.96 -6.48 10.95
CA TYR A 248 11.73 -7.93 10.89
C TYR A 248 11.35 -8.41 9.49
N PHE A 249 10.64 -7.59 8.75
CA PHE A 249 10.21 -7.83 7.38
C PHE A 249 10.88 -6.81 6.46
N MET A 250 11.29 -7.22 5.27
CA MET A 250 12.00 -6.37 4.29
C MET A 250 13.28 -5.74 4.84
N LYS A 251 14.02 -6.48 5.65
CA LYS A 251 15.34 -6.03 6.13
C LYS A 251 16.22 -5.66 4.93
N GLY A 252 16.79 -4.46 4.96
CA GLY A 252 17.64 -3.92 3.89
C GLY A 252 16.87 -3.18 2.78
N ALA A 253 15.53 -3.08 2.86
CA ALA A 253 14.79 -2.16 2.01
C ALA A 253 14.85 -0.75 2.63
N GLU A 254 15.83 0.05 2.20
CA GLU A 254 16.08 1.41 2.68
C GLU A 254 15.57 2.45 1.67
N ALA A 255 15.36 3.70 2.11
CA ALA A 255 14.98 4.79 1.23
C ALA A 255 15.92 4.87 0.01
N PRO A 256 15.39 5.19 -1.20
CA PRO A 256 14.13 5.83 -1.50
C PRO A 256 12.90 4.90 -1.65
N LEU A 257 13.05 3.58 -1.56
CA LEU A 257 11.96 2.59 -1.53
C LEU A 257 11.17 2.51 -2.87
N GLY A 258 9.86 2.19 -2.78
CA GLY A 258 9.00 2.16 -3.97
C GLY A 258 8.97 3.52 -4.66
N HIS A 259 9.04 3.51 -5.98
CA HIS A 259 9.21 4.74 -6.75
C HIS A 259 8.57 4.67 -8.13
N PHE A 260 8.40 5.85 -8.73
CA PHE A 260 8.02 6.02 -10.12
C PHE A 260 9.19 6.59 -10.90
N ALA A 261 9.40 6.09 -12.10
CA ALA A 261 10.35 6.67 -13.04
C ALA A 261 9.66 7.06 -14.36
N GLN A 262 10.13 8.14 -14.98
CA GLN A 262 9.84 8.49 -16.35
C GLN A 262 11.02 8.11 -17.23
N ILE A 263 10.75 7.45 -18.36
CA ILE A 263 11.78 7.00 -19.30
C ILE A 263 11.43 7.40 -20.73
N ASP A 264 12.43 7.58 -21.58
CA ASP A 264 12.20 7.60 -23.03
C ASP A 264 11.97 6.17 -23.57
N PRO A 265 11.42 6.02 -24.78
CA PRO A 265 11.11 4.70 -25.35
C PRO A 265 12.28 3.73 -25.46
N GLU A 266 13.51 4.22 -25.55
CA GLU A 266 14.74 3.42 -25.63
C GLU A 266 15.43 3.24 -24.26
N GLY A 267 14.91 3.83 -23.20
CA GLY A 267 15.49 3.75 -21.86
C GLY A 267 16.84 4.45 -21.67
N LYS A 268 17.19 5.38 -22.58
CA LYS A 268 18.41 6.20 -22.46
C LYS A 268 18.30 7.20 -21.31
N THR A 269 17.09 7.60 -20.99
CA THR A 269 16.79 8.44 -19.83
C THR A 269 16.00 7.63 -18.83
N TRP A 270 16.35 7.82 -17.55
CA TRP A 270 15.66 7.25 -16.42
C TRP A 270 15.58 8.32 -15.34
N GLU A 271 14.41 8.92 -15.17
CA GLU A 271 14.18 10.02 -14.26
C GLU A 271 13.28 9.60 -13.13
N VAL A 272 13.77 9.63 -11.88
CA VAL A 272 12.98 9.31 -10.69
C VAL A 272 12.02 10.45 -10.41
N MET A 273 10.71 10.17 -10.43
CA MET A 273 9.66 11.19 -10.27
C MET A 273 9.25 11.38 -8.82
N SER A 274 8.97 10.29 -8.13
CA SER A 274 8.46 10.28 -6.75
C SER A 274 8.86 8.97 -6.05
N THR A 275 8.91 9.00 -4.73
CA THR A 275 9.42 7.91 -3.89
C THR A 275 8.56 7.69 -2.64
N GLY A 276 8.97 6.77 -1.77
CA GLY A 276 8.32 6.56 -0.48
C GLY A 276 7.03 5.77 -0.54
N PHE A 277 6.86 4.94 -1.57
CA PHE A 277 5.77 3.97 -1.66
C PHE A 277 6.18 2.62 -1.06
N ARG A 278 5.20 1.78 -0.78
CA ARG A 278 5.42 0.40 -0.37
C ARG A 278 5.29 -0.56 -1.55
N ASN A 279 4.08 -0.73 -2.07
CA ASN A 279 3.80 -1.67 -3.14
C ASN A 279 2.64 -1.20 -4.01
N GLN A 280 2.86 -0.09 -4.65
CA GLN A 280 2.00 0.36 -5.74
C GLN A 280 2.21 -0.59 -6.93
N TYR A 281 1.13 -1.23 -7.37
CA TYR A 281 1.23 -2.24 -8.42
C TYR A 281 1.05 -1.64 -9.81
N ASP A 282 0.14 -0.69 -9.94
CA ASP A 282 -0.23 -0.09 -11.21
C ASP A 282 -0.55 1.40 -11.05
N ALA A 283 -0.71 2.11 -12.17
CA ALA A 283 -1.05 3.53 -12.17
C ALA A 283 -1.85 3.91 -13.42
N ALA A 284 -2.59 5.00 -13.32
CA ALA A 284 -3.29 5.56 -14.47
C ALA A 284 -3.30 7.09 -14.44
N VAL A 285 -3.41 7.69 -15.62
CA VAL A 285 -3.41 9.14 -15.82
C VAL A 285 -4.83 9.64 -16.05
N ASN A 286 -5.23 10.70 -15.36
CA ASN A 286 -6.51 11.34 -15.61
C ASN A 286 -6.49 12.26 -16.84
N ARG A 287 -7.67 12.79 -17.22
CA ARG A 287 -7.80 13.68 -18.39
C ARG A 287 -7.02 14.98 -18.29
N GLU A 288 -6.68 15.40 -17.06
CA GLU A 288 -5.88 16.58 -16.76
C GLU A 288 -4.36 16.29 -16.78
N GLY A 289 -3.96 15.06 -17.12
CA GLY A 289 -2.55 14.63 -17.18
C GLY A 289 -1.93 14.33 -15.82
N GLU A 290 -2.74 14.19 -14.77
CA GLU A 290 -2.26 13.88 -13.41
C GLU A 290 -2.25 12.36 -13.17
N LEU A 291 -1.19 11.86 -12.54
CA LEU A 291 -0.94 10.45 -12.32
C LEU A 291 -1.50 9.99 -10.97
N PHE A 292 -2.15 8.83 -10.95
CA PHE A 292 -2.71 8.22 -9.74
C PHE A 292 -2.27 6.76 -9.61
N THR A 293 -2.17 6.31 -8.37
CA THR A 293 -1.87 4.91 -8.06
C THR A 293 -2.63 4.45 -6.81
N TYR A 294 -2.77 3.15 -6.67
CA TYR A 294 -3.28 2.49 -5.49
C TYR A 294 -2.12 1.76 -4.80
N ASP A 295 -1.78 2.17 -3.58
CA ASP A 295 -0.61 1.70 -2.84
C ASP A 295 -1.01 0.89 -1.62
N ALA A 296 -0.26 -0.17 -1.36
CA ALA A 296 -0.33 -0.90 -0.11
C ALA A 296 0.28 -0.06 1.03
N ASP A 297 -0.18 -0.26 2.24
CA ASP A 297 0.44 0.29 3.43
C ASP A 297 0.75 -0.85 4.43
N MET A 298 1.05 -0.54 5.68
CA MET A 298 1.38 -1.56 6.67
C MET A 298 0.14 -2.34 7.08
N GLU A 299 0.23 -3.63 6.90
CA GLU A 299 -0.73 -4.60 7.40
C GLU A 299 -0.33 -5.10 8.79
N TRP A 300 -1.26 -5.73 9.49
CA TRP A 300 -1.08 -6.22 10.86
C TRP A 300 0.06 -7.22 11.04
N ASP A 301 0.36 -7.97 10.00
CA ASP A 301 1.34 -9.05 9.97
C ASP A 301 2.75 -8.58 9.60
N MET A 302 2.90 -7.29 9.28
CA MET A 302 4.18 -6.70 8.94
C MET A 302 4.95 -6.24 10.18
N ASN A 303 5.86 -5.28 10.07
CA ASN A 303 6.78 -4.90 11.13
C ASN A 303 6.18 -4.01 12.22
N THR A 304 4.98 -3.49 12.03
CA THR A 304 4.38 -2.57 12.98
C THR A 304 3.14 -3.13 13.64
N PRO A 305 2.85 -2.75 14.88
CA PRO A 305 1.67 -3.21 15.61
C PRO A 305 0.37 -2.49 15.22
N TRP A 306 0.48 -1.44 14.42
CA TRP A 306 -0.65 -0.62 13.99
C TRP A 306 -1.01 -0.91 12.56
N TYR A 307 -2.30 -0.85 12.28
CA TYR A 307 -2.84 -0.94 10.95
C TYR A 307 -2.74 0.40 10.23
N ARG A 308 -2.33 0.34 8.96
CA ARG A 308 -2.42 1.45 8.01
C ARG A 308 -3.20 0.98 6.79
N PRO A 309 -4.24 1.72 6.36
CA PRO A 309 -5.05 1.33 5.21
C PRO A 309 -4.27 1.42 3.90
N THR A 310 -4.67 0.61 2.92
CA THR A 310 -4.30 0.86 1.53
C THR A 310 -4.90 2.19 1.08
N ARG A 311 -4.29 2.84 0.10
CA ARG A 311 -4.60 4.24 -0.20
C ARG A 311 -4.46 4.58 -1.67
N VAL A 312 -5.29 5.48 -2.15
CA VAL A 312 -5.11 6.12 -3.46
C VAL A 312 -4.24 7.35 -3.30
N ASN A 313 -3.19 7.44 -4.09
CA ASN A 313 -2.27 8.56 -4.11
C ASN A 313 -2.36 9.32 -5.43
N HIS A 314 -2.28 10.65 -5.37
CA HIS A 314 -2.00 11.52 -6.50
C HIS A 314 -0.49 11.69 -6.59
N VAL A 315 0.12 11.10 -7.61
CA VAL A 315 1.58 11.05 -7.78
C VAL A 315 2.05 12.34 -8.42
N ILE A 316 2.77 13.16 -7.64
CA ILE A 316 3.30 14.44 -8.11
C ILE A 316 4.82 14.45 -8.14
N ASP A 317 5.40 15.32 -8.95
CA ASP A 317 6.84 15.45 -9.12
C ASP A 317 7.56 15.84 -7.82
N GLY A 318 8.63 15.12 -7.52
CA GLY A 318 9.47 15.39 -6.35
C GLY A 318 8.87 14.94 -5.02
N ALA A 319 7.72 14.26 -5.00
CA ALA A 319 7.08 13.84 -3.77
C ALA A 319 7.71 12.58 -3.16
N ASP A 320 7.71 12.55 -1.83
CA ASP A 320 7.94 11.37 -1.00
C ASP A 320 6.61 11.02 -0.30
N PHE A 321 6.14 9.80 -0.47
CA PHE A 321 4.88 9.33 0.12
C PHE A 321 5.03 8.73 1.52
N GLY A 322 6.24 8.75 2.06
CA GLY A 322 6.55 8.59 3.48
C GLY A 322 6.57 7.17 4.00
N TRP A 323 6.46 6.14 3.16
CA TRP A 323 6.63 4.77 3.67
C TRP A 323 8.09 4.53 4.08
N ARG A 324 8.29 3.87 5.22
CA ARG A 324 9.62 3.50 5.75
C ARG A 324 9.58 2.11 6.37
N THR A 325 10.63 1.34 6.18
CA THR A 325 10.76 0.00 6.73
C THR A 325 10.70 0.01 8.25
N GLY A 326 9.89 -0.88 8.84
CA GLY A 326 9.79 -1.06 10.30
C GLY A 326 8.96 -0.02 11.04
N SER A 327 8.71 1.15 10.47
CA SER A 327 7.84 2.18 11.06
C SER A 327 6.53 2.37 10.29
N GLY A 328 6.42 1.72 9.15
CA GLY A 328 5.32 1.95 8.22
C GLY A 328 5.41 3.34 7.59
N LYS A 329 4.29 3.87 7.17
CA LYS A 329 4.21 5.20 6.59
C LYS A 329 4.28 6.29 7.65
N PHE A 330 4.98 7.39 7.36
CA PHE A 330 4.88 8.60 8.15
C PHE A 330 3.43 9.08 8.24
N MET A 331 3.10 9.68 9.38
CA MET A 331 1.77 10.22 9.64
C MET A 331 1.40 11.31 8.63
N ASP A 332 0.13 11.41 8.30
CA ASP A 332 -0.37 12.37 7.30
C ASP A 332 -0.14 13.83 7.67
N TYR A 333 0.13 14.11 8.95
CA TYR A 333 0.52 15.44 9.42
C TYR A 333 1.97 15.82 9.09
N CYS A 334 2.83 14.88 8.71
CA CYS A 334 4.20 15.19 8.31
C CYS A 334 4.20 15.97 6.99
N SER A 335 4.62 17.24 7.04
CA SER A 335 4.56 18.13 5.85
C SER A 335 5.66 17.88 4.83
N ASP A 336 6.69 17.13 5.17
CA ASP A 336 7.76 16.71 4.25
C ASP A 336 7.36 15.52 3.37
N THR A 337 6.23 14.89 3.66
CA THR A 337 5.64 13.84 2.81
C THR A 337 4.36 14.32 2.16
N PHE A 338 3.95 13.67 1.06
CA PHE A 338 2.70 14.00 0.41
C PHE A 338 1.58 13.08 0.92
N GLY A 339 0.39 13.66 1.16
CA GLY A 339 -0.74 12.93 1.71
C GLY A 339 -1.51 12.10 0.69
N THR A 340 -2.41 11.28 1.18
CA THR A 340 -3.31 10.45 0.37
C THR A 340 -4.49 11.26 -0.19
N VAL A 341 -5.05 10.79 -1.30
CA VAL A 341 -6.33 11.26 -1.85
C VAL A 341 -7.48 10.67 -1.04
N VAL A 342 -7.40 9.38 -0.74
CA VAL A 342 -8.36 8.65 0.09
C VAL A 342 -7.76 7.34 0.58
N ASP A 343 -8.06 6.98 1.82
CA ASP A 343 -7.83 5.65 2.35
C ASP A 343 -8.94 4.69 1.90
N VAL A 344 -8.57 3.49 1.46
CA VAL A 344 -9.52 2.48 0.97
C VAL A 344 -9.85 1.47 2.05
N GLY A 345 -8.86 0.95 2.75
CA GLY A 345 -9.05 -0.04 3.79
C GLY A 345 -8.03 -1.17 3.71
N PRO A 346 -8.29 -2.32 4.33
CA PRO A 346 -7.43 -3.49 4.17
C PRO A 346 -7.52 -4.00 2.74
N GLY A 347 -6.38 -4.41 2.17
CA GLY A 347 -6.36 -4.90 0.80
C GLY A 347 -4.96 -5.23 0.30
N SER A 348 -4.93 -5.75 -0.92
CA SER A 348 -3.71 -5.94 -1.72
C SER A 348 -3.93 -5.25 -3.07
N PRO A 349 -3.42 -4.03 -3.23
CA PRO A 349 -3.51 -3.27 -4.48
C PRO A 349 -2.98 -4.03 -5.69
N THR A 350 -3.74 -4.00 -6.77
CA THR A 350 -3.35 -4.52 -8.08
C THR A 350 -3.74 -3.53 -9.18
N GLY A 351 -4.23 -3.97 -10.33
CA GLY A 351 -4.52 -3.13 -11.48
C GLY A 351 -5.47 -1.97 -11.19
N VAL A 352 -5.24 -0.85 -11.85
CA VAL A 352 -6.07 0.35 -11.76
C VAL A 352 -6.33 0.95 -13.14
N SER A 353 -7.49 1.60 -13.29
CA SER A 353 -7.84 2.29 -14.52
C SER A 353 -8.86 3.38 -14.28
N PHE A 354 -8.86 4.43 -15.09
CA PHE A 354 -10.00 5.33 -15.17
C PHE A 354 -11.11 4.76 -16.03
N GLY A 355 -12.35 5.11 -15.72
CA GLY A 355 -13.52 4.69 -16.48
C GLY A 355 -13.70 5.42 -17.83
N TYR A 356 -12.71 6.17 -18.28
CA TYR A 356 -12.78 6.96 -19.51
C TYR A 356 -12.99 6.07 -20.73
N GLY A 357 -13.94 6.47 -21.58
CA GLY A 357 -14.31 5.71 -22.79
C GLY A 357 -15.33 4.60 -22.52
N ALA A 358 -15.64 4.28 -21.27
CA ALA A 358 -16.69 3.32 -20.96
C ALA A 358 -18.09 3.88 -21.29
N LYS A 359 -18.98 3.06 -21.82
CA LYS A 359 -20.42 3.36 -21.93
C LYS A 359 -21.11 3.15 -20.57
N PHE A 360 -20.65 3.88 -19.57
CA PHE A 360 -21.14 3.88 -18.19
C PHE A 360 -21.79 5.24 -17.85
N PRO A 361 -22.60 5.34 -16.79
CA PRO A 361 -23.04 6.63 -16.26
C PRO A 361 -21.86 7.56 -15.95
N ALA A 362 -22.06 8.86 -16.09
CA ALA A 362 -21.01 9.88 -16.00
C ALA A 362 -20.14 9.78 -14.74
N LYS A 363 -20.73 9.42 -13.58
CA LYS A 363 -19.99 9.25 -12.32
C LYS A 363 -18.94 8.14 -12.41
N TYR A 364 -19.20 7.08 -13.15
CA TYR A 364 -18.29 5.96 -13.33
C TYR A 364 -17.28 6.18 -14.45
N GLN A 365 -17.65 6.98 -15.49
CA GLN A 365 -16.68 7.36 -16.51
C GLN A 365 -15.53 8.21 -15.91
N ASN A 366 -15.81 9.03 -14.90
CA ASN A 366 -14.80 9.84 -14.20
C ASN A 366 -14.21 9.15 -12.95
N ALA A 367 -14.66 7.94 -12.62
CA ALA A 367 -14.14 7.20 -11.48
C ALA A 367 -12.76 6.61 -11.78
N PHE A 368 -11.93 6.57 -10.75
CA PHE A 368 -10.70 5.81 -10.72
C PHE A 368 -11.01 4.45 -10.11
N PHE A 369 -11.00 3.40 -10.93
CA PHE A 369 -11.22 2.03 -10.48
C PHE A 369 -9.94 1.44 -9.94
N VAL A 370 -10.04 0.77 -8.77
CA VAL A 370 -8.92 0.15 -8.09
C VAL A 370 -9.28 -1.27 -7.65
N SER A 371 -8.40 -2.21 -7.94
CA SER A 371 -8.58 -3.64 -7.70
C SER A 371 -7.92 -4.07 -6.41
N ASP A 372 -8.62 -4.90 -5.63
CA ASP A 372 -8.09 -5.56 -4.43
C ASP A 372 -8.06 -7.07 -4.62
N TRP A 373 -6.87 -7.63 -4.64
CA TRP A 373 -6.63 -9.05 -4.84
C TRP A 373 -7.03 -9.90 -3.63
N SER A 374 -6.79 -9.40 -2.41
CA SER A 374 -6.94 -10.18 -1.18
C SER A 374 -8.38 -10.40 -0.75
N TYR A 375 -9.23 -9.38 -0.93
CA TYR A 375 -10.62 -9.42 -0.49
C TYR A 375 -11.61 -9.61 -1.63
N GLY A 376 -11.11 -9.67 -2.87
CA GLY A 376 -11.93 -9.85 -4.07
C GLY A 376 -12.89 -8.70 -4.31
N LYS A 377 -12.37 -7.47 -4.30
CA LYS A 377 -13.16 -6.24 -4.44
C LYS A 377 -12.61 -5.32 -5.52
N LEU A 378 -13.52 -4.84 -6.36
CA LEU A 378 -13.28 -3.73 -7.26
C LEU A 378 -13.96 -2.49 -6.69
N TYR A 379 -13.21 -1.44 -6.48
CA TYR A 379 -13.74 -0.16 -6.00
C TYR A 379 -13.77 0.87 -7.12
N ALA A 380 -14.81 1.72 -7.11
CA ALA A 380 -14.86 2.96 -7.88
C ALA A 380 -14.54 4.13 -6.92
N VAL A 381 -13.45 4.83 -7.17
CA VAL A 381 -13.04 6.00 -6.40
C VAL A 381 -13.47 7.25 -7.14
N HIS A 382 -14.47 7.93 -6.60
CA HIS A 382 -14.99 9.18 -7.15
C HIS A 382 -14.11 10.33 -6.70
N LEU A 383 -13.32 10.86 -7.63
CA LEU A 383 -12.40 11.97 -7.38
C LEU A 383 -13.12 13.31 -7.47
N ALA A 384 -12.72 14.24 -6.62
CA ALA A 384 -13.09 15.65 -6.71
C ALA A 384 -11.87 16.54 -6.56
N PRO A 385 -11.68 17.57 -7.40
CA PRO A 385 -10.58 18.52 -7.25
C PRO A 385 -10.59 19.21 -5.88
N LYS A 386 -9.43 19.30 -5.25
CA LYS A 386 -9.21 20.01 -3.99
C LYS A 386 -7.91 20.80 -4.07
N GLY A 387 -8.05 22.09 -4.37
CA GLY A 387 -6.88 22.95 -4.63
C GLY A 387 -6.02 22.39 -5.76
N SER A 388 -4.73 22.19 -5.51
CA SER A 388 -3.78 21.66 -6.50
C SER A 388 -3.74 20.13 -6.58
N SER A 389 -4.59 19.44 -5.83
CA SER A 389 -4.69 17.97 -5.78
C SER A 389 -6.16 17.54 -5.79
N TYR A 390 -6.47 16.37 -5.23
CA TYR A 390 -7.79 15.76 -5.24
C TYR A 390 -8.14 15.18 -3.88
N VAL A 391 -9.44 14.93 -3.68
CA VAL A 391 -9.98 14.06 -2.63
C VAL A 391 -10.82 12.98 -3.29
N GLY A 392 -10.94 11.83 -2.65
CA GLY A 392 -11.70 10.71 -3.17
C GLY A 392 -12.82 10.25 -2.24
N LYS A 393 -13.84 9.63 -2.83
CA LYS A 393 -14.87 8.85 -2.11
C LYS A 393 -14.88 7.45 -2.68
N VAL A 394 -14.69 6.45 -1.82
CA VAL A 394 -14.67 5.04 -2.22
C VAL A 394 -16.09 4.48 -2.27
N GLU A 395 -16.41 3.77 -3.35
CA GLU A 395 -17.62 2.97 -3.53
C GLU A 395 -17.20 1.54 -3.89
N GLU A 396 -17.75 0.52 -3.21
CA GLU A 396 -17.58 -0.87 -3.64
C GLU A 396 -18.40 -1.07 -4.92
N PHE A 397 -17.70 -1.29 -6.03
CA PHE A 397 -18.33 -1.44 -7.35
C PHE A 397 -18.68 -2.88 -7.68
N ALA A 398 -17.76 -3.81 -7.40
CA ALA A 398 -18.01 -5.24 -7.52
C ALA A 398 -17.26 -6.03 -6.45
N SER A 399 -17.82 -7.18 -6.03
CA SER A 399 -17.15 -8.07 -5.08
C SER A 399 -17.63 -9.51 -5.22
N ALA A 400 -16.72 -10.47 -4.97
CA ALA A 400 -17.06 -11.88 -4.84
C ALA A 400 -16.00 -12.62 -4.00
N GLN A 401 -16.28 -13.91 -3.74
CA GLN A 401 -15.34 -14.81 -3.05
C GLN A 401 -15.40 -16.21 -3.69
N PRO A 402 -14.29 -16.63 -4.37
CA PRO A 402 -13.07 -15.86 -4.66
C PRO A 402 -13.26 -14.86 -5.83
N PHE A 403 -12.52 -13.77 -5.83
CA PHE A 403 -12.45 -12.84 -6.94
C PHE A 403 -11.11 -12.08 -6.89
N PRO A 404 -9.99 -12.77 -7.03
CA PRO A 404 -8.65 -12.20 -6.90
C PRO A 404 -8.31 -11.36 -8.12
N LEU A 405 -8.75 -10.10 -8.11
CA LEU A 405 -8.57 -9.15 -9.18
C LEU A 405 -7.08 -8.85 -9.39
N THR A 406 -6.62 -8.92 -10.63
CA THR A 406 -5.23 -8.64 -11.00
C THR A 406 -5.09 -7.39 -11.85
N ASP A 407 -5.96 -7.23 -12.85
CA ASP A 407 -5.88 -6.09 -13.76
C ASP A 407 -7.23 -5.73 -14.36
N LEU A 408 -7.35 -4.50 -14.89
CA LEU A 408 -8.54 -4.03 -15.59
C LEU A 408 -8.20 -2.98 -16.63
N LEU A 409 -8.99 -2.93 -17.70
CA LEU A 409 -8.91 -1.89 -18.71
C LEU A 409 -10.30 -1.58 -19.28
N VAL A 410 -10.44 -0.39 -19.84
CA VAL A 410 -11.63 0.01 -20.62
C VAL A 410 -11.27 -0.02 -22.10
N ASN A 411 -12.08 -0.72 -22.88
CA ASN A 411 -11.99 -0.64 -24.33
C ASN A 411 -12.94 0.46 -24.86
N PRO A 412 -12.42 1.60 -25.34
CA PRO A 412 -13.27 2.70 -25.79
C PRO A 412 -14.07 2.40 -27.06
N LYS A 413 -13.68 1.36 -27.83
CA LYS A 413 -14.36 0.97 -29.06
C LYS A 413 -15.75 0.38 -28.77
N ASP A 414 -15.85 -0.53 -27.81
CA ASP A 414 -17.13 -1.13 -27.41
C ASP A 414 -17.72 -0.48 -26.15
N GLY A 415 -16.92 0.22 -25.37
CA GLY A 415 -17.31 0.91 -24.15
C GLY A 415 -17.46 -0.01 -22.94
N ALA A 416 -16.93 -1.21 -23.00
CA ALA A 416 -16.93 -2.15 -21.88
C ALA A 416 -15.64 -2.07 -21.06
N MET A 417 -15.72 -2.48 -19.79
CA MET A 417 -14.56 -2.71 -18.95
C MET A 417 -14.24 -4.20 -18.94
N TYR A 418 -12.98 -4.53 -19.12
CA TYR A 418 -12.45 -5.89 -19.05
C TYR A 418 -11.68 -6.05 -17.75
N VAL A 419 -11.90 -7.17 -17.05
CA VAL A 419 -11.36 -7.44 -15.74
C VAL A 419 -10.73 -8.82 -15.72
N ALA A 420 -9.46 -8.90 -15.34
CA ALA A 420 -8.78 -10.17 -15.11
C ALA A 420 -8.76 -10.52 -13.61
N VAL A 421 -8.90 -11.79 -13.33
CA VAL A 421 -8.63 -12.38 -12.01
C VAL A 421 -7.57 -13.45 -12.15
N GLY A 422 -6.73 -13.60 -11.13
CA GLY A 422 -5.64 -14.58 -11.16
C GLY A 422 -4.54 -14.25 -10.16
N GLY A 423 -3.31 -14.59 -10.56
CA GLY A 423 -2.10 -14.40 -9.77
C GLY A 423 -1.86 -15.53 -8.76
N ARG A 424 -0.59 -15.77 -8.42
CA ARG A 424 -0.16 -16.76 -7.42
C ARG A 424 -0.78 -18.15 -7.58
N LYS A 425 -0.86 -18.62 -8.83
CA LYS A 425 -1.42 -19.94 -9.19
C LYS A 425 -2.89 -20.15 -8.81
N VAL A 426 -3.66 -19.06 -8.51
CA VAL A 426 -5.10 -19.19 -8.32
C VAL A 426 -5.81 -19.27 -9.68
N GLN A 427 -7.03 -19.81 -9.68
CA GLN A 427 -7.84 -19.91 -10.90
C GLN A 427 -8.05 -18.56 -11.52
N SER A 428 -7.68 -18.43 -12.79
CA SER A 428 -7.78 -17.19 -13.57
C SER A 428 -9.03 -17.15 -14.44
N GLY A 429 -9.50 -15.94 -14.72
CA GLY A 429 -10.63 -15.69 -15.58
C GLY A 429 -10.63 -14.27 -16.16
N LEU A 430 -11.25 -14.12 -17.30
CA LEU A 430 -11.50 -12.83 -17.93
C LEU A 430 -12.98 -12.52 -17.90
N TYR A 431 -13.31 -11.32 -17.45
CA TYR A 431 -14.69 -10.84 -17.38
C TYR A 431 -14.89 -9.58 -18.21
N ARG A 432 -16.12 -9.35 -18.61
CA ARG A 432 -16.58 -8.11 -19.24
C ARG A 432 -17.67 -7.47 -18.42
N VAL A 433 -17.52 -6.21 -18.09
CA VAL A 433 -18.51 -5.39 -17.39
C VAL A 433 -19.14 -4.42 -18.37
N THR A 434 -20.48 -4.42 -18.42
CA THR A 434 -21.29 -3.54 -19.26
C THR A 434 -22.39 -2.87 -18.43
N TYR A 435 -22.80 -1.69 -18.82
CA TYR A 435 -23.96 -1.03 -18.22
C TYR A 435 -25.23 -1.38 -19.00
N VAL A 436 -26.23 -1.84 -18.29
CA VAL A 436 -27.55 -2.24 -18.85
C VAL A 436 -28.71 -1.45 -18.21
N GLY A 437 -28.38 -0.46 -17.38
CA GLY A 437 -29.34 0.40 -16.72
C GLY A 437 -29.91 1.48 -17.65
N LYS A 438 -30.62 2.44 -17.05
CA LYS A 438 -31.35 3.49 -17.80
C LYS A 438 -30.69 4.87 -17.78
N GLU A 439 -29.59 5.06 -17.00
CA GLU A 439 -28.90 6.34 -16.95
C GLU A 439 -28.17 6.61 -18.28
N SER A 440 -27.97 7.89 -18.58
CA SER A 440 -27.21 8.29 -19.77
C SER A 440 -25.77 7.82 -19.71
N THR A 441 -25.29 7.23 -20.78
CA THR A 441 -23.89 6.82 -20.99
C THR A 441 -23.15 7.76 -21.95
N ALA A 442 -23.71 8.93 -22.23
CA ALA A 442 -23.04 9.96 -23.03
C ALA A 442 -21.69 10.32 -22.42
N PRO A 443 -20.70 10.72 -23.22
CA PRO A 443 -19.37 11.08 -22.73
C PRO A 443 -19.43 12.12 -21.61
N ALA A 444 -18.86 11.75 -20.47
CA ALA A 444 -18.81 12.62 -19.30
C ALA A 444 -17.85 13.80 -19.53
N LYS A 445 -18.21 14.97 -19.02
CA LYS A 445 -17.30 16.12 -18.94
C LYS A 445 -16.17 15.83 -17.94
N SER A 446 -15.01 16.43 -18.17
CA SER A 446 -13.92 16.43 -17.20
C SER A 446 -14.35 17.06 -15.87
N LEU A 447 -13.70 16.66 -14.80
CA LEU A 447 -13.91 17.26 -13.49
C LEU A 447 -13.43 18.71 -13.50
N SER A 448 -14.29 19.64 -13.15
CA SER A 448 -13.95 21.06 -13.10
C SER A 448 -13.45 21.47 -11.70
N GLY A 449 -12.54 22.44 -11.65
CA GLY A 449 -12.01 23.06 -10.44
C GLY A 449 -10.52 22.76 -10.19
N GLY A 450 -9.88 23.67 -9.48
CA GLY A 450 -8.47 23.56 -9.07
C GLY A 450 -7.42 23.79 -10.15
N GLU A 451 -7.80 24.18 -11.36
CA GLU A 451 -6.92 24.32 -12.52
C GLU A 451 -5.77 25.33 -12.25
N ASP A 452 -6.09 26.48 -11.69
CA ASP A 452 -5.08 27.50 -11.38
C ASP A 452 -4.12 27.04 -10.28
N ALA A 453 -4.64 26.34 -9.27
CA ALA A 453 -3.83 25.76 -8.21
C ALA A 453 -2.89 24.67 -8.76
N ARG A 454 -3.39 23.80 -9.65
CA ARG A 454 -2.58 22.78 -10.33
C ARG A 454 -1.49 23.42 -11.20
N LYS A 455 -1.84 24.40 -12.03
CA LYS A 455 -0.86 25.14 -12.83
C LYS A 455 0.23 25.80 -11.97
N ARG A 456 -0.16 26.36 -10.82
CA ARG A 456 0.81 26.95 -9.88
C ARG A 456 1.73 25.89 -9.28
N ARG A 457 1.20 24.74 -8.86
CA ARG A 457 1.98 23.60 -8.38
C ARG A 457 2.95 23.10 -9.45
N GLN A 458 2.44 22.80 -10.65
CA GLN A 458 3.24 22.35 -11.80
C GLN A 458 4.33 23.38 -12.18
N GLY A 459 4.04 24.68 -12.05
CA GLY A 459 5.02 25.73 -12.25
C GLY A 459 6.19 25.67 -11.25
N LEU A 460 5.95 25.21 -10.03
CA LEU A 460 6.99 24.98 -9.02
C LEU A 460 7.74 23.66 -9.28
N GLU A 461 7.05 22.63 -9.72
CA GLU A 461 7.63 21.33 -10.06
C GLU A 461 8.63 21.41 -11.23
N ARG A 462 8.54 22.42 -12.09
CA ARG A 462 9.54 22.63 -13.14
C ARG A 462 10.97 22.82 -12.61
N PHE A 463 11.12 23.29 -11.38
CA PHE A 463 12.45 23.48 -10.77
C PHE A 463 13.12 22.17 -10.34
N VAL A 464 12.41 21.04 -10.37
CA VAL A 464 12.95 19.73 -10.03
C VAL A 464 13.14 18.83 -11.24
N GLN A 465 12.66 19.22 -12.42
CA GLN A 465 12.79 18.45 -13.66
C GLN A 465 14.23 18.49 -14.21
N LYS A 466 14.57 17.50 -15.00
CA LYS A 466 15.88 17.40 -15.67
C LYS A 466 16.18 18.67 -16.49
N GLY A 467 17.38 19.20 -16.32
CA GLY A 467 17.81 20.41 -17.04
C GLY A 467 17.29 21.71 -16.45
N ALA A 468 16.56 21.68 -15.33
CA ALA A 468 16.11 22.89 -14.65
C ALA A 468 17.32 23.75 -14.22
N LYS A 469 17.28 25.03 -14.56
CA LYS A 469 18.29 26.02 -14.12
C LYS A 469 17.97 26.50 -12.70
N PRO A 470 18.98 26.89 -11.91
CA PRO A 470 18.73 27.54 -10.63
C PRO A 470 17.83 28.76 -10.77
N ALA A 471 16.93 28.93 -9.82
CA ALA A 471 15.98 30.05 -9.81
C ALA A 471 16.71 31.39 -9.69
N ASN A 472 16.33 32.36 -10.52
CA ASN A 472 16.75 33.76 -10.35
C ASN A 472 16.06 34.39 -9.13
N SER A 473 16.44 35.60 -8.75
CA SER A 473 15.93 36.26 -7.55
C SER A 473 14.39 36.41 -7.54
N LYS A 474 13.75 36.71 -8.68
CA LYS A 474 12.28 36.83 -8.80
C LYS A 474 11.61 35.47 -8.62
N GLN A 475 12.13 34.45 -9.25
CA GLN A 475 11.63 33.08 -9.13
C GLN A 475 11.81 32.53 -7.68
N LEU A 476 12.97 32.83 -7.08
CA LEU A 476 13.23 32.41 -5.69
C LEU A 476 12.29 33.15 -4.71
N ASN A 477 11.92 34.40 -4.95
CA ASN A 477 10.89 35.09 -4.19
C ASN A 477 9.52 34.42 -4.34
N GLY A 478 9.18 33.95 -5.54
CA GLY A 478 7.95 33.20 -5.81
C GLY A 478 7.92 31.85 -5.10
N ILE A 479 9.03 31.10 -5.11
CA ILE A 479 9.18 29.83 -4.37
C ILE A 479 9.01 30.11 -2.87
N TRP A 480 9.74 31.09 -2.30
CA TRP A 480 9.69 31.46 -0.90
C TRP A 480 8.27 31.84 -0.43
N GLY A 481 7.59 32.71 -1.17
CA GLY A 481 6.21 33.10 -0.87
C GLY A 481 5.21 31.95 -0.98
N SER A 482 5.49 30.96 -1.83
CA SER A 482 4.65 29.76 -1.99
C SER A 482 4.78 28.77 -0.84
N LEU A 483 5.82 28.83 -0.01
CA LEU A 483 5.92 28.07 1.25
C LEU A 483 4.79 28.43 2.23
N GLY A 484 4.22 29.63 2.14
CA GLY A 484 3.09 30.07 2.96
C GLY A 484 1.70 29.84 2.34
N ALA A 485 1.61 29.16 1.20
CA ALA A 485 0.33 28.92 0.54
C ALA A 485 -0.64 28.11 1.43
N LYS A 486 -1.94 28.39 1.37
CA LYS A 486 -2.97 27.60 2.08
C LYS A 486 -3.07 26.19 1.51
N ASP A 487 -2.81 26.03 0.23
CA ASP A 487 -2.84 24.73 -0.46
C ASP A 487 -1.61 23.89 -0.12
N ARG A 488 -1.83 22.65 0.35
CA ARG A 488 -0.75 21.74 0.78
C ARG A 488 0.15 21.32 -0.37
N GLY A 489 -0.41 21.06 -1.56
CA GLY A 489 0.39 20.63 -2.71
C GLY A 489 1.29 21.75 -3.22
N ILE A 490 0.81 23.01 -3.21
CA ILE A 490 1.64 24.17 -3.56
C ILE A 490 2.77 24.36 -2.54
N ARG A 491 2.48 24.25 -1.22
CA ARG A 491 3.55 24.32 -0.19
C ARG A 491 4.58 23.22 -0.37
N HIS A 492 4.12 21.99 -0.63
CA HIS A 492 4.99 20.84 -0.85
C HIS A 492 5.91 21.07 -2.06
N ALA A 493 5.34 21.41 -3.22
CA ALA A 493 6.11 21.68 -4.42
C ALA A 493 7.11 22.85 -4.23
N ALA A 494 6.70 23.90 -3.50
CA ALA A 494 7.59 25.02 -3.17
C ALA A 494 8.76 24.57 -2.28
N ARG A 495 8.52 23.73 -1.28
CA ARG A 495 9.56 23.19 -0.42
C ARG A 495 10.55 22.34 -1.21
N VAL A 496 10.08 21.42 -2.04
CA VAL A 496 10.93 20.56 -2.86
C VAL A 496 11.71 21.38 -3.90
N ALA A 497 11.04 22.38 -4.53
CA ALA A 497 11.71 23.32 -5.41
C ALA A 497 12.83 24.08 -4.68
N LEU A 498 12.62 24.49 -3.42
CA LEU A 498 13.63 25.18 -2.60
C LEU A 498 14.81 24.26 -2.27
N GLU A 499 14.57 22.99 -1.91
CA GLU A 499 15.60 21.98 -1.64
C GLU A 499 16.55 21.77 -2.83
N LYS A 500 16.05 21.91 -4.06
CA LYS A 500 16.85 21.80 -5.30
C LYS A 500 17.64 23.09 -5.63
N GLN A 501 17.41 24.21 -4.91
CA GLN A 501 18.19 25.41 -5.12
C GLN A 501 19.49 25.41 -4.31
N PRO A 502 20.58 26.02 -4.82
CA PRO A 502 21.80 26.17 -4.02
C PRO A 502 21.50 26.83 -2.68
N VAL A 503 21.78 26.16 -1.58
CA VAL A 503 21.42 26.60 -0.22
C VAL A 503 21.95 28.00 0.10
N LYS A 504 23.15 28.36 -0.39
CA LYS A 504 23.76 29.68 -0.22
C LYS A 504 22.88 30.83 -0.73
N ASN A 505 21.98 30.55 -1.70
CA ASN A 505 21.14 31.58 -2.31
C ASN A 505 19.94 31.96 -1.43
N TRP A 506 19.55 31.09 -0.48
CA TRP A 506 18.29 31.27 0.25
C TRP A 506 18.38 31.10 1.77
N LYS A 507 19.37 30.39 2.33
CA LYS A 507 19.40 30.09 3.77
C LYS A 507 19.38 31.34 4.66
N LYS A 508 19.95 32.47 4.21
CA LYS A 508 19.93 33.71 4.98
C LYS A 508 18.53 34.31 5.15
N ARG A 509 17.55 33.92 4.33
CA ARG A 509 16.14 34.35 4.45
C ARG A 509 15.44 33.80 5.66
N LEU A 510 15.92 32.67 6.20
CA LEU A 510 15.28 32.00 7.34
C LEU A 510 15.40 32.83 8.63
N ALA A 511 16.53 33.44 8.88
CA ALA A 511 16.78 34.17 10.14
C ALA A 511 15.74 35.27 10.42
N PRO A 512 15.39 36.19 9.48
CA PRO A 512 14.39 37.24 9.67
C PRO A 512 12.93 36.74 9.53
N GLU A 513 12.68 35.49 9.04
CA GLU A 513 11.32 35.03 8.76
C GLU A 513 10.50 34.89 10.03
N LYS A 514 9.34 35.56 10.08
CA LYS A 514 8.43 35.54 11.25
C LYS A 514 7.16 34.73 11.02
N ASN A 515 6.81 34.49 9.73
CA ASN A 515 5.63 33.67 9.42
C ASN A 515 5.93 32.19 9.75
N PRO A 516 5.23 31.58 10.71
CA PRO A 516 5.55 30.22 11.16
C PRO A 516 5.42 29.18 10.04
N VAL A 517 4.44 29.30 9.13
CA VAL A 517 4.24 28.35 8.02
C VAL A 517 5.44 28.39 7.05
N ILE A 518 5.91 29.57 6.68
CA ILE A 518 7.08 29.74 5.82
C ILE A 518 8.34 29.29 6.54
N ALA A 519 8.52 29.71 7.79
CA ALA A 519 9.72 29.39 8.57
C ALA A 519 9.87 27.87 8.74
N PHE A 520 8.82 27.15 9.13
CA PHE A 520 8.90 25.71 9.36
C PHE A 520 9.11 24.93 8.07
N ALA A 521 8.43 25.29 6.99
CA ALA A 521 8.68 24.69 5.67
C ALA A 521 10.14 24.94 5.19
N ALA A 522 10.67 26.15 5.40
CA ALA A 522 12.06 26.48 5.09
C ALA A 522 13.07 25.76 6.01
N MET A 523 12.74 25.58 7.28
CA MET A 523 13.57 24.80 8.23
C MET A 523 13.62 23.31 7.83
N ILE A 524 12.49 22.72 7.44
CA ILE A 524 12.43 21.37 6.89
C ILE A 524 13.30 21.26 5.63
N ALA A 525 13.15 22.20 4.69
CA ALA A 525 13.98 22.24 3.48
C ALA A 525 15.47 22.36 3.81
N LEU A 526 15.83 23.21 4.77
CA LEU A 526 17.22 23.42 5.16
C LEU A 526 17.82 22.18 5.83
N ALA A 527 17.07 21.53 6.72
CA ALA A 527 17.50 20.29 7.35
C ALA A 527 17.76 19.17 6.33
N ARG A 528 16.94 19.11 5.28
CA ARG A 528 17.08 18.12 4.19
C ARG A 528 18.21 18.46 3.22
N ALA A 529 18.50 19.74 3.01
CA ALA A 529 19.50 20.17 2.03
C ALA A 529 20.90 20.42 2.62
N ASP A 530 21.00 20.70 3.93
CA ASP A 530 22.25 21.09 4.59
C ASP A 530 22.29 20.63 6.06
N ALA A 531 22.82 19.45 6.30
CA ALA A 531 22.96 18.87 7.66
C ALA A 531 23.78 19.77 8.60
N GLN A 532 24.72 20.56 8.08
CA GLN A 532 25.55 21.48 8.87
C GLN A 532 24.74 22.66 9.44
N SER A 533 23.57 22.94 8.90
CA SER A 533 22.68 23.98 9.41
C SER A 533 21.86 23.57 10.63
N CYS A 534 22.08 22.39 11.23
CA CYS A 534 21.34 21.88 12.37
C CYS A 534 21.25 22.90 13.51
N ALA A 535 22.39 23.44 13.98
CA ALA A 535 22.42 24.40 15.08
C ALA A 535 21.54 25.64 14.78
N SER A 536 21.64 26.21 13.58
CA SER A 536 20.87 27.39 13.20
C SER A 536 19.36 27.11 13.10
N ILE A 537 18.97 25.90 12.68
CA ILE A 537 17.59 25.46 12.67
C ILE A 537 17.05 25.35 14.09
N LEU A 538 17.78 24.71 15.00
CA LEU A 538 17.36 24.55 16.39
C LEU A 538 17.24 25.89 17.12
N GLN A 539 18.21 26.80 16.92
CA GLN A 539 18.15 28.17 17.44
C GLN A 539 16.92 28.91 16.90
N LYS A 540 16.67 28.82 15.60
CA LYS A 540 15.49 29.43 14.98
C LYS A 540 14.19 28.83 15.53
N ALA A 541 14.11 27.51 15.72
CA ALA A 541 12.95 26.85 16.31
C ALA A 541 12.59 27.42 17.68
N MET A 542 13.57 27.62 18.55
CA MET A 542 13.38 28.15 19.90
C MET A 542 12.94 29.62 19.93
N THR A 543 13.04 30.37 18.82
CA THR A 543 12.50 31.75 18.75
C THR A 543 10.98 31.80 18.70
N PHE A 544 10.32 30.67 18.35
CA PHE A 544 8.88 30.58 18.33
C PHE A 544 8.34 30.16 19.69
N LYS A 545 7.39 30.91 20.19
CA LYS A 545 6.65 30.56 21.42
C LYS A 545 5.63 29.47 21.08
N TYR A 546 5.91 28.21 21.42
CA TYR A 546 5.10 27.07 21.07
C TYR A 546 3.60 27.24 21.37
N ARG A 547 3.27 27.78 22.55
CA ARG A 547 1.88 27.99 23.00
C ARG A 547 1.14 29.10 22.25
N ASP A 548 1.87 29.99 21.54
CA ASP A 548 1.30 31.02 20.71
C ASP A 548 0.87 30.49 19.34
N LEU A 549 1.39 29.33 18.94
CA LEU A 549 0.98 28.62 17.72
C LEU A 549 -0.39 27.97 17.93
N LYS A 550 -1.45 28.64 17.49
CA LYS A 550 -2.84 28.19 17.70
C LYS A 550 -3.21 27.00 16.79
N ASP A 551 -2.59 26.91 15.62
CA ASP A 551 -2.79 25.81 14.69
C ASP A 551 -1.92 24.61 15.09
N ARG A 552 -2.58 23.46 15.31
CA ARG A 552 -1.90 22.19 15.62
C ARG A 552 -0.89 21.81 14.54
N GLN A 553 -1.21 22.01 13.27
CA GLN A 553 -0.28 21.68 12.18
C GLN A 553 1.01 22.46 12.28
N GLN A 554 0.96 23.75 12.66
CA GLN A 554 2.17 24.55 12.86
C GLN A 554 3.03 24.00 13.99
N ARG A 555 2.42 23.52 15.09
CA ARG A 555 3.17 22.89 16.20
C ARG A 555 3.86 21.60 15.76
N LEU A 556 3.15 20.76 15.00
CA LEU A 556 3.70 19.53 14.44
C LEU A 556 4.81 19.82 13.42
N ASP A 557 4.67 20.83 12.56
CA ASP A 557 5.70 21.24 11.59
C ASP A 557 6.96 21.75 12.28
N LEU A 558 6.80 22.46 13.39
CA LEU A 558 7.92 22.89 14.22
C LEU A 558 8.66 21.68 14.82
N LEU A 559 7.94 20.72 15.39
CA LEU A 559 8.52 19.50 15.93
C LEU A 559 9.18 18.66 14.83
N ARG A 560 8.56 18.56 13.66
CA ARG A 560 9.15 17.86 12.52
C ARG A 560 10.44 18.51 12.05
N SER A 561 10.52 19.85 12.01
CA SER A 561 11.75 20.56 11.63
C SER A 561 12.89 20.29 12.61
N ILE A 562 12.61 20.22 13.92
CA ILE A 562 13.57 19.83 14.96
C ILE A 562 14.00 18.36 14.77
N THR A 563 13.04 17.47 14.57
CA THR A 563 13.31 16.04 14.31
C THR A 563 14.28 15.85 13.16
N LEU A 564 14.00 16.49 12.00
CA LEU A 564 14.86 16.38 10.83
C LEU A 564 16.25 17.00 11.03
N ALA A 565 16.31 18.15 11.70
CA ALA A 565 17.59 18.79 12.03
C ALA A 565 18.47 17.85 12.87
N LEU A 566 17.89 17.23 13.90
CA LEU A 566 18.59 16.27 14.76
C LEU A 566 18.93 14.95 14.04
N THR A 567 18.03 14.45 13.19
CA THR A 567 18.26 13.22 12.42
C THR A 567 19.47 13.37 11.50
N ARG A 568 19.61 14.50 10.85
CA ARG A 568 20.65 14.73 9.83
C ARG A 568 21.90 15.38 10.39
N GLY A 569 21.76 16.24 11.40
CA GLY A 569 22.89 16.92 12.05
C GLY A 569 23.44 16.24 13.29
N GLY A 570 22.73 15.24 13.81
CA GLY A 570 23.14 14.52 15.03
C GLY A 570 22.90 15.29 16.33
N GLN A 571 23.68 14.95 17.35
CA GLN A 571 23.58 15.58 18.67
C GLN A 571 24.10 17.02 18.61
N PRO A 572 23.36 18.01 19.15
CA PRO A 572 23.85 19.40 19.21
C PRO A 572 24.98 19.53 20.23
N GLU A 573 25.75 20.59 20.09
CA GLU A 573 26.74 21.02 21.07
C GLU A 573 26.12 21.16 22.48
N LYS A 574 26.90 20.90 23.54
CA LYS A 574 26.41 20.75 24.92
C LYS A 574 25.53 21.92 25.39
N ASN A 575 25.92 23.17 25.11
CA ASN A 575 25.15 24.34 25.52
C ASN A 575 23.80 24.40 24.78
N LEU A 576 23.82 24.30 23.46
CA LEU A 576 22.61 24.29 22.62
C LEU A 576 21.69 23.12 22.98
N LYS A 577 22.27 21.96 23.26
CA LYS A 577 21.51 20.78 23.74
C LYS A 577 20.77 21.08 25.04
N SER A 578 21.45 21.71 26.00
CA SER A 578 20.86 22.07 27.31
C SER A 578 19.74 23.10 27.16
N GLU A 579 19.95 24.11 26.32
CA GLU A 579 18.94 25.13 26.02
C GLU A 579 17.70 24.49 25.36
N LEU A 580 17.93 23.63 24.36
CA LEU A 580 16.85 22.93 23.65
C LEU A 580 16.05 22.02 24.60
N ILE A 581 16.72 21.25 25.45
CA ILE A 581 16.06 20.42 26.48
C ILE A 581 15.22 21.31 27.39
N GLY A 582 15.76 22.42 27.91
CA GLY A 582 15.05 23.32 28.79
C GLY A 582 13.84 23.98 28.12
N TRP A 583 13.93 24.26 26.83
CA TRP A 583 12.81 24.77 26.03
C TRP A 583 11.73 23.71 25.81
N LEU A 584 12.10 22.49 25.39
CA LEU A 584 11.19 21.37 25.17
C LEU A 584 10.52 20.91 26.47
N ASP A 585 11.22 20.95 27.59
CA ASP A 585 10.69 20.46 28.88
C ASP A 585 9.51 21.29 29.38
N ARG A 586 9.41 22.56 28.99
CA ARG A 586 8.26 23.43 29.26
C ARG A 586 7.05 23.13 28.39
N ILE A 587 7.25 22.38 27.31
CA ILE A 587 6.21 22.02 26.35
C ILE A 587 5.71 20.59 26.61
N TYR A 588 6.63 19.69 26.95
CA TYR A 588 6.37 18.26 27.13
C TYR A 588 5.87 17.96 28.55
N PRO A 589 4.73 17.25 28.73
CA PRO A 589 3.82 16.79 27.70
C PRO A 589 2.98 17.92 27.12
N ALA A 590 2.61 17.78 25.84
CA ALA A 590 1.70 18.66 25.12
C ALA A 590 0.26 18.17 25.21
N ASP A 591 -0.65 18.90 24.53
CA ASP A 591 -2.11 18.67 24.63
C ASP A 591 -2.62 17.48 23.81
N THR A 592 -1.88 17.05 22.77
CA THR A 592 -2.33 15.98 21.86
C THR A 592 -1.38 14.79 21.80
N PRO A 593 -1.90 13.58 21.55
CA PRO A 593 -1.09 12.37 21.40
C PRO A 593 -0.02 12.49 20.31
N GLU A 594 -0.35 13.16 19.19
CA GLU A 594 0.57 13.33 18.06
C GLU A 594 1.79 14.20 18.46
N GLU A 595 1.53 15.33 19.14
CA GLU A 595 2.58 16.20 19.65
C GLU A 595 3.45 15.46 20.70
N ASN A 596 2.81 14.69 21.58
CA ASN A 596 3.53 13.90 22.59
C ASN A 596 4.36 12.78 22.00
N ARG A 597 3.93 12.16 20.88
CA ARG A 597 4.70 11.17 20.14
C ARG A 597 6.02 11.78 19.64
N ASP A 598 5.94 12.92 18.97
CA ASP A 598 7.11 13.58 18.38
C ASP A 598 8.03 14.14 19.49
N LEU A 599 7.46 14.80 20.49
CA LEU A 599 8.22 15.30 21.65
C LEU A 599 8.93 14.18 22.39
N SER A 600 8.26 13.06 22.67
CA SER A 600 8.90 11.93 23.38
C SER A 600 10.07 11.36 22.59
N ALA A 601 9.99 11.28 21.27
CA ALA A 601 11.11 10.84 20.43
C ALA A 601 12.27 11.82 20.46
N ILE A 602 12.02 13.14 20.39
CA ILE A 602 13.05 14.18 20.47
C ILE A 602 13.71 14.17 21.87
N MET A 603 12.92 14.13 22.95
CA MET A 603 13.42 14.11 24.33
C MET A 603 14.27 12.87 24.61
N GLN A 604 13.87 11.72 24.06
CA GLN A 604 14.66 10.49 24.13
C GLN A 604 15.99 10.63 23.37
N PHE A 605 15.96 11.16 22.13
CA PHE A 605 17.18 11.36 21.34
C PHE A 605 18.18 12.24 22.08
N LEU A 606 17.70 13.30 22.70
CA LEU A 606 18.51 14.23 23.49
C LEU A 606 18.94 13.65 24.85
N GLN A 607 18.44 12.47 25.25
CA GLN A 607 18.68 11.88 26.60
C GLN A 607 18.26 12.85 27.72
N ALA A 608 17.12 13.53 27.56
CA ALA A 608 16.65 14.52 28.53
C ALA A 608 16.31 13.86 29.88
N PRO A 609 16.72 14.41 31.02
CA PRO A 609 16.52 13.80 32.36
C PRO A 609 15.03 13.57 32.70
N SER A 610 14.15 14.49 32.30
CA SER A 610 12.70 14.40 32.53
C SER A 610 11.97 13.41 31.66
N ALA A 611 12.60 12.94 30.56
CA ALA A 611 11.95 12.11 29.54
C ALA A 611 11.40 10.79 30.12
N VAL A 612 12.11 10.17 31.08
CA VAL A 612 11.66 8.93 31.72
C VAL A 612 10.36 9.15 32.50
N THR A 613 10.37 10.13 33.42
CA THR A 613 9.20 10.38 34.30
C THR A 613 7.98 10.77 33.50
N LYS A 614 8.11 11.70 32.53
CA LYS A 614 7.03 12.18 31.69
C LYS A 614 6.55 11.10 30.71
N GLY A 615 7.49 10.37 30.09
CA GLY A 615 7.15 9.26 29.18
C GLY A 615 6.44 8.11 29.86
N LEU A 616 6.81 7.74 31.09
CA LEU A 616 6.11 6.74 31.88
C LEU A 616 4.72 7.21 32.33
N ALA A 617 4.55 8.50 32.59
CA ALA A 617 3.22 9.07 32.91
C ALA A 617 2.29 8.97 31.67
N LEU A 618 2.79 9.33 30.49
CA LEU A 618 2.05 9.18 29.23
C LEU A 618 1.75 7.71 28.93
N LEU A 619 2.72 6.81 29.08
CA LEU A 619 2.53 5.37 28.89
C LEU A 619 1.41 4.80 29.77
N ARG A 620 1.30 5.25 31.02
CA ARG A 620 0.24 4.83 31.93
C ARG A 620 -1.11 5.48 31.62
N GLY A 621 -1.10 6.73 31.16
CA GLY A 621 -2.32 7.50 30.83
C GLY A 621 -2.91 7.17 29.47
N ALA A 622 -2.13 6.56 28.57
CA ALA A 622 -2.58 6.25 27.22
C ALA A 622 -3.72 5.22 27.22
N SER A 623 -4.81 5.55 26.51
CA SER A 623 -6.03 4.75 26.47
C SER A 623 -5.97 3.57 25.50
N GLY A 624 -5.18 3.71 24.44
CA GLY A 624 -5.03 2.71 23.37
C GLY A 624 -3.69 1.96 23.41
N GLN A 625 -3.71 0.71 22.95
CA GLN A 625 -2.47 -0.08 22.86
C GLN A 625 -1.44 0.51 21.88
N GLU A 626 -1.89 1.07 20.76
CA GLU A 626 -1.01 1.70 19.76
C GLU A 626 -0.23 2.86 20.38
N GLU A 627 -0.92 3.73 21.11
CA GLU A 627 -0.31 4.87 21.78
C GLU A 627 0.68 4.42 22.86
N GLN A 628 0.30 3.41 23.68
CA GLN A 628 1.20 2.83 24.68
C GLN A 628 2.46 2.24 24.05
N ILE A 629 2.33 1.51 22.94
CA ILE A 629 3.47 0.95 22.22
C ILE A 629 4.38 2.07 21.70
N GLY A 630 3.82 3.17 21.22
CA GLY A 630 4.57 4.34 20.75
C GLY A 630 5.44 4.95 21.88
N TYR A 631 4.88 5.14 23.07
CA TYR A 631 5.67 5.63 24.20
C TYR A 631 6.70 4.61 24.70
N ALA A 632 6.33 3.33 24.73
CA ALA A 632 7.28 2.27 25.10
C ALA A 632 8.47 2.19 24.11
N LEU A 633 8.18 2.31 22.82
CA LEU A 633 9.17 2.39 21.75
C LEU A 633 10.12 3.57 21.96
N ASN A 634 9.58 4.74 22.30
CA ASN A 634 10.37 5.94 22.53
C ASN A 634 11.20 5.87 23.82
N LEU A 635 10.79 5.12 24.82
CA LEU A 635 11.55 4.93 26.08
C LEU A 635 12.73 3.95 25.96
N ARG A 636 12.76 3.10 24.93
CA ARG A 636 13.69 1.95 24.85
C ARG A 636 15.18 2.29 24.83
N HIS A 637 15.54 3.45 24.31
CA HIS A 637 16.95 3.89 24.17
C HIS A 637 17.39 4.91 25.22
N LEU A 638 16.52 5.26 26.18
CA LEU A 638 16.91 6.13 27.27
C LEU A 638 17.87 5.40 28.23
N LYS A 639 19.06 5.96 28.39
CA LYS A 639 20.10 5.45 29.29
C LYS A 639 20.05 6.12 30.66
N THR A 640 19.72 7.40 30.69
CA THR A 640 19.77 8.27 31.89
C THR A 640 18.38 8.58 32.43
N GLY A 641 18.30 9.06 33.67
CA GLY A 641 17.04 9.52 34.30
C GLY A 641 16.17 8.42 34.89
N TRP A 642 16.61 7.17 34.93
CA TRP A 642 15.86 6.04 35.47
C TRP A 642 16.15 5.83 36.98
N THR A 643 15.11 5.64 37.77
CA THR A 643 15.17 4.97 39.06
C THR A 643 14.89 3.48 38.90
N SER A 644 15.28 2.65 39.88
CA SER A 644 14.99 1.21 39.88
C SER A 644 13.49 0.92 39.77
N LEU A 645 12.64 1.68 40.48
CA LEU A 645 11.20 1.54 40.44
C LEU A 645 10.62 1.88 39.07
N GLN A 646 11.17 2.88 38.41
CA GLN A 646 10.74 3.24 37.03
C GLN A 646 11.12 2.17 36.02
N ARG A 647 12.34 1.56 36.16
CA ARG A 647 12.72 0.39 35.34
C ARG A 647 11.76 -0.78 35.54
N GLU A 648 11.46 -1.13 36.79
CA GLU A 648 10.48 -2.18 37.07
C GLU A 648 9.11 -1.88 36.46
N THR A 649 8.63 -0.64 36.62
CA THR A 649 7.36 -0.20 36.05
C THR A 649 7.33 -0.36 34.54
N TYR A 650 8.39 0.04 33.84
CA TYR A 650 8.54 -0.09 32.40
C TYR A 650 8.57 -1.56 31.97
N PHE A 651 9.34 -2.41 32.62
CA PHE A 651 9.41 -3.83 32.26
C PHE A 651 8.15 -4.61 32.62
N LYS A 652 7.39 -4.24 33.64
CA LYS A 652 6.06 -4.78 33.96
C LYS A 652 5.05 -4.47 32.84
N TRP A 653 5.22 -3.36 32.11
CA TRP A 653 4.39 -3.06 30.96
C TRP A 653 4.54 -4.13 29.86
N PHE A 654 5.76 -4.65 29.59
CA PHE A 654 5.96 -5.70 28.59
C PHE A 654 5.25 -7.00 28.96
N VAL A 655 5.11 -7.33 30.22
CA VAL A 655 4.32 -8.49 30.66
C VAL A 655 2.84 -8.29 30.31
N ARG A 656 2.30 -7.09 30.54
CA ARG A 656 0.91 -6.75 30.22
C ARG A 656 0.65 -6.65 28.72
N SER A 657 1.59 -6.12 27.96
CA SER A 657 1.47 -5.94 26.52
C SER A 657 1.39 -7.25 25.75
N GLY A 658 1.76 -8.38 26.34
CA GLY A 658 1.53 -9.71 25.76
C GLY A 658 0.07 -10.04 25.47
N ASN A 659 -0.87 -9.34 26.10
CA ASN A 659 -2.30 -9.48 25.82
C ASN A 659 -2.82 -8.53 24.71
N PHE A 660 -1.96 -7.71 24.13
CA PHE A 660 -2.33 -6.82 23.05
C PHE A 660 -2.73 -7.61 21.80
N LYS A 661 -3.69 -7.07 21.08
CA LYS A 661 -4.19 -7.67 19.84
C LYS A 661 -3.52 -7.02 18.64
N GLY A 662 -3.09 -7.82 17.70
CA GLY A 662 -2.42 -7.35 16.48
C GLY A 662 -2.11 -8.51 15.54
N GLY A 663 -1.37 -8.22 14.48
CA GLY A 663 -0.96 -9.19 13.49
C GLY A 663 0.08 -10.19 14.01
N ALA A 664 0.44 -11.14 13.17
CA ALA A 664 1.35 -12.24 13.49
C ALA A 664 2.72 -11.80 14.03
N ARG A 665 3.16 -10.59 13.68
CA ARG A 665 4.48 -10.05 14.07
C ARG A 665 4.45 -9.12 15.29
N LEU A 666 3.29 -8.88 15.90
CA LEU A 666 3.19 -7.97 17.06
C LEU A 666 4.10 -8.41 18.22
N SER A 667 4.11 -9.72 18.54
CA SER A 667 4.97 -10.25 19.60
C SER A 667 6.46 -9.98 19.32
N ASN A 668 6.90 -10.24 18.10
CA ASN A 668 8.28 -9.98 17.68
C ASN A 668 8.66 -8.49 17.81
N TYR A 669 7.72 -7.60 17.47
CA TYR A 669 7.92 -6.17 17.59
C TYR A 669 8.08 -5.72 19.06
N LEU A 670 7.22 -6.23 19.94
CA LEU A 670 7.30 -5.97 21.39
C LEU A 670 8.60 -6.55 22.00
N ASP A 671 9.00 -7.74 21.57
CA ASP A 671 10.26 -8.36 21.98
C ASP A 671 11.48 -7.56 21.54
N GLY A 672 11.43 -6.99 20.34
CA GLY A 672 12.45 -6.07 19.84
C GLY A 672 12.58 -4.81 20.70
N ILE A 673 11.47 -4.15 21.05
CA ILE A 673 11.46 -3.00 21.96
C ILE A 673 12.06 -3.39 23.31
N LYS A 674 11.65 -4.55 23.86
CA LYS A 674 12.14 -5.08 25.14
C LYS A 674 13.64 -5.35 25.09
N LYS A 675 14.15 -5.95 24.01
CA LYS A 675 15.56 -6.22 23.80
C LYS A 675 16.39 -4.94 23.81
N ASP A 676 15.98 -3.92 23.06
CA ASP A 676 16.66 -2.61 23.06
C ASP A 676 16.63 -1.97 24.44
N ALA A 677 15.50 -2.05 25.14
CA ALA A 677 15.34 -1.52 26.48
C ALA A 677 16.29 -2.21 27.50
N ILE A 678 16.42 -3.54 27.42
CA ILE A 678 17.37 -4.30 28.29
C ILE A 678 18.80 -3.83 28.06
N ALA A 679 19.19 -3.56 26.82
CA ALA A 679 20.53 -3.09 26.50
C ALA A 679 20.88 -1.71 27.08
N THR A 680 19.90 -0.97 27.62
CA THR A 680 20.09 0.33 28.28
C THR A 680 20.12 0.23 29.83
N VAL A 681 19.94 -0.97 30.37
CA VAL A 681 19.93 -1.17 31.84
C VAL A 681 21.36 -1.27 32.36
N GLU A 682 21.74 -0.32 33.19
CA GLU A 682 23.04 -0.32 33.81
C GLU A 682 23.20 -1.47 34.85
N PRO A 683 24.39 -2.04 35.05
CA PRO A 683 24.60 -3.17 35.96
C PRO A 683 24.02 -2.98 37.38
N TRP A 684 24.13 -1.78 37.95
CA TRP A 684 23.58 -1.46 39.26
C TRP A 684 22.04 -1.39 39.29
N GLN A 685 21.37 -1.19 38.15
CA GLN A 685 19.91 -1.20 38.03
C GLN A 685 19.38 -2.63 37.92
N MET A 686 20.20 -3.59 37.53
CA MET A 686 19.82 -4.98 37.30
C MET A 686 19.61 -5.76 38.60
N THR A 687 18.68 -5.32 39.42
CA THR A 687 18.28 -5.98 40.67
C THR A 687 17.71 -7.39 40.45
N VAL A 688 17.67 -8.20 41.52
CA VAL A 688 17.03 -9.53 41.47
C VAL A 688 15.55 -9.42 41.06
N GLY A 689 14.86 -8.40 41.57
CA GLY A 689 13.46 -8.11 41.22
C GLY A 689 13.30 -7.79 39.73
N LEU A 690 14.15 -6.93 39.19
CA LEU A 690 14.13 -6.56 37.78
C LEU A 690 14.43 -7.76 36.87
N LYS A 691 15.44 -8.59 37.22
CA LYS A 691 15.75 -9.83 36.49
C LYS A 691 14.54 -10.76 36.43
N LYS A 692 13.81 -10.93 37.54
CA LYS A 692 12.60 -11.73 37.60
C LYS A 692 11.49 -11.17 36.67
N ILE A 693 11.28 -9.86 36.70
CA ILE A 693 10.29 -9.20 35.84
C ILE A 693 10.66 -9.38 34.34
N ILE A 694 11.92 -9.16 33.97
CA ILE A 694 12.43 -9.33 32.61
C ILE A 694 12.22 -10.78 32.11
N ALA A 695 12.50 -11.76 32.98
CA ALA A 695 12.36 -13.17 32.67
C ALA A 695 10.89 -13.64 32.62
N THR A 696 9.94 -12.87 33.16
CA THR A 696 8.53 -13.21 33.14
C THR A 696 8.04 -13.19 31.69
N LYS A 697 7.56 -14.34 31.21
CA LYS A 697 6.92 -14.43 29.89
C LYS A 697 5.54 -13.79 29.95
N PRO A 698 5.13 -13.06 28.89
CA PRO A 698 3.78 -12.56 28.79
C PRO A 698 2.79 -13.72 28.86
N THR A 699 1.73 -13.57 29.63
CA THR A 699 0.63 -14.55 29.65
C THR A 699 -0.17 -14.36 28.37
N GLN A 700 0.15 -15.10 27.33
CA GLN A 700 -0.70 -15.15 26.16
C GLN A 700 -1.93 -15.96 26.51
N SER A 701 -3.08 -15.34 26.43
CA SER A 701 -4.37 -16.06 26.38
C SER A 701 -4.52 -16.69 25.00
N THR A 702 -3.75 -17.73 24.73
CA THR A 702 -4.00 -18.57 23.56
C THR A 702 -5.35 -19.25 23.82
N PRO A 703 -6.34 -19.15 22.91
CA PRO A 703 -7.55 -19.92 23.07
C PRO A 703 -7.17 -21.38 23.20
N GLN A 704 -7.37 -21.97 24.38
CA GLN A 704 -7.16 -23.41 24.55
C GLN A 704 -8.39 -24.11 23.97
N PHE A 705 -8.18 -24.77 22.85
CA PHE A 705 -9.18 -25.65 22.28
C PHE A 705 -8.97 -27.07 22.86
N THR A 706 -9.88 -27.50 23.72
CA THR A 706 -9.89 -28.91 24.21
C THR A 706 -10.75 -29.74 23.25
N PHE A 707 -10.12 -30.63 22.53
CA PHE A 707 -10.83 -31.54 21.62
C PHE A 707 -10.59 -32.99 22.06
N ALA A 708 -11.61 -33.82 21.96
CA ALA A 708 -11.44 -35.24 22.13
C ALA A 708 -10.51 -35.80 21.02
N PRO A 709 -9.56 -36.66 21.35
CA PRO A 709 -8.75 -37.34 20.37
C PRO A 709 -9.63 -38.02 19.31
N ARG A 710 -9.29 -37.89 18.05
CA ARG A 710 -10.00 -38.54 16.95
C ARG A 710 -9.16 -39.67 16.40
N SER A 711 -9.80 -40.81 16.17
CA SER A 711 -9.14 -41.93 15.51
C SER A 711 -8.81 -41.57 14.07
N PHE A 712 -7.63 -41.98 13.61
CA PHE A 712 -7.31 -41.94 12.19
C PHE A 712 -8.30 -42.81 11.39
N VAL A 713 -8.87 -42.25 10.34
CA VAL A 713 -9.83 -42.98 9.49
C VAL A 713 -9.13 -43.52 8.26
N LYS A 714 -8.57 -42.62 7.43
CA LYS A 714 -7.75 -42.98 6.27
C LYS A 714 -7.12 -41.74 5.66
N ASN A 715 -6.17 -41.93 4.74
CA ASN A 715 -5.69 -40.87 3.86
C ASN A 715 -6.73 -40.62 2.76
N TRP A 716 -7.26 -39.36 2.72
CA TRP A 716 -8.23 -38.96 1.73
C TRP A 716 -7.53 -38.44 0.48
N THR A 717 -8.08 -38.74 -0.70
CA THR A 717 -7.62 -38.18 -1.97
C THR A 717 -8.55 -37.06 -2.44
N MET A 718 -8.05 -36.19 -3.29
CA MET A 718 -8.86 -35.13 -3.88
C MET A 718 -10.09 -35.67 -4.61
N LYS A 719 -9.96 -36.80 -5.34
CA LYS A 719 -11.05 -37.47 -6.05
C LYS A 719 -12.19 -37.90 -5.11
N GLU A 720 -11.84 -38.36 -3.91
CA GLU A 720 -12.81 -38.77 -2.91
C GLU A 720 -13.45 -37.57 -2.19
N MET A 721 -12.65 -36.61 -1.83
CA MET A 721 -13.10 -35.42 -1.08
C MET A 721 -13.88 -34.44 -1.93
N ALA A 722 -13.57 -34.31 -3.21
CA ALA A 722 -14.20 -33.40 -4.13
C ALA A 722 -15.72 -33.52 -4.20
N LYS A 723 -16.26 -34.72 -4.08
CA LYS A 723 -17.71 -34.96 -4.06
C LYS A 723 -18.40 -34.48 -2.77
N TRP A 724 -17.64 -34.20 -1.70
CA TRP A 724 -18.17 -33.68 -0.44
C TRP A 724 -18.08 -32.17 -0.30
N VAL A 725 -17.31 -31.51 -1.16
CA VAL A 725 -17.30 -30.04 -1.19
C VAL A 725 -18.63 -29.60 -1.78
N PRO A 726 -19.55 -29.05 -0.97
CA PRO A 726 -20.77 -28.49 -1.53
C PRO A 726 -20.33 -27.44 -2.56
N GLY A 727 -20.73 -27.62 -3.79
CA GLY A 727 -20.66 -26.57 -4.77
C GLY A 727 -21.14 -25.32 -4.06
N ALA A 728 -20.46 -24.19 -4.21
CA ALA A 728 -20.60 -22.96 -3.42
C ALA A 728 -22.04 -22.46 -3.27
N VAL A 729 -22.89 -23.28 -2.68
CA VAL A 729 -24.27 -22.90 -2.33
C VAL A 729 -24.18 -22.09 -1.06
N PRO A 730 -24.70 -20.86 -1.03
CA PRO A 730 -24.97 -20.15 0.19
C PRO A 730 -26.01 -20.96 0.99
N GLY A 731 -25.57 -21.98 1.70
CA GLY A 731 -26.39 -22.76 2.59
C GLY A 731 -26.15 -22.33 4.01
N LYS A 732 -27.03 -22.71 4.92
CA LYS A 732 -26.87 -22.55 6.35
C LYS A 732 -25.56 -23.24 6.78
N ARG A 733 -24.46 -22.46 6.89
CA ARG A 733 -23.20 -22.95 7.42
C ARG A 733 -23.19 -22.81 8.91
N ASP A 734 -22.78 -23.86 9.61
CA ASP A 734 -22.56 -23.83 11.05
C ASP A 734 -21.12 -23.38 11.35
N PHE A 735 -20.93 -22.07 11.48
CA PHE A 735 -19.63 -21.48 11.78
C PHE A 735 -19.08 -21.91 13.15
N LYS A 736 -19.98 -22.17 14.14
CA LYS A 736 -19.58 -22.66 15.46
C LYS A 736 -18.95 -24.04 15.35
N ASN A 737 -19.59 -24.94 14.61
CA ASN A 737 -19.05 -26.27 14.33
C ASN A 737 -17.77 -26.18 13.47
N GLY A 738 -17.75 -25.32 12.43
CA GLY A 738 -16.57 -25.08 11.61
C GLY A 738 -15.35 -24.62 12.44
N ARG A 739 -15.55 -23.71 13.39
CA ARG A 739 -14.50 -23.26 14.32
C ARG A 739 -14.01 -24.42 15.21
N GLN A 740 -14.91 -25.25 15.71
CA GLN A 740 -14.54 -26.44 16.46
C GLN A 740 -13.73 -27.42 15.62
N MET A 741 -14.12 -27.64 14.35
CA MET A 741 -13.41 -28.55 13.45
C MET A 741 -12.02 -28.06 13.09
N PHE A 742 -11.87 -26.76 12.85
CA PHE A 742 -10.58 -26.11 12.60
C PHE A 742 -9.64 -26.27 13.81
N GLY A 743 -10.19 -26.16 15.01
CA GLY A 743 -9.46 -26.48 16.25
C GLY A 743 -9.12 -27.96 16.37
N ALA A 744 -10.08 -28.84 16.14
CA ALA A 744 -9.89 -30.32 16.21
C ALA A 744 -8.87 -30.85 15.21
N GLY A 745 -8.71 -30.15 14.05
CA GLY A 745 -7.66 -30.37 13.05
C GLY A 745 -6.30 -29.82 13.45
N SER A 746 -6.17 -29.21 14.64
CA SER A 746 -4.96 -28.53 15.10
C SER A 746 -4.52 -27.32 14.24
N CYS A 747 -5.39 -26.84 13.34
CA CYS A 747 -5.06 -25.75 12.41
C CYS A 747 -4.72 -24.45 13.15
N TYR A 748 -5.38 -24.18 14.30
CA TYR A 748 -5.08 -23.04 15.16
C TYR A 748 -3.67 -23.06 15.81
N ALA A 749 -2.99 -24.21 15.79
CA ALA A 749 -1.62 -24.28 16.30
C ALA A 749 -0.66 -23.43 15.44
N CYS A 750 -0.91 -23.40 14.12
CA CYS A 750 -0.08 -22.69 13.15
C CYS A 750 -0.77 -21.49 12.55
N HIS A 751 -2.05 -21.59 12.20
CA HIS A 751 -2.79 -20.58 11.46
C HIS A 751 -3.65 -19.68 12.37
N ARG A 752 -3.88 -18.47 11.89
CA ARG A 752 -4.77 -17.49 12.51
C ARG A 752 -5.99 -17.26 11.62
N ILE A 753 -7.17 -17.11 12.23
CA ILE A 753 -8.40 -16.67 11.58
C ILE A 753 -9.10 -15.66 12.50
N GLY A 754 -9.46 -14.48 12.00
CA GLY A 754 -10.20 -13.48 12.77
C GLY A 754 -9.49 -13.04 14.06
N GLY A 755 -8.16 -13.03 14.06
CA GLY A 755 -7.34 -12.69 15.22
C GLY A 755 -7.11 -13.81 16.23
N GLU A 756 -7.66 -15.01 16.03
CA GLU A 756 -7.47 -16.19 16.87
C GLU A 756 -6.50 -17.19 16.23
N GLY A 757 -5.66 -17.83 17.03
CA GLY A 757 -4.74 -18.89 16.63
C GLY A 757 -3.27 -18.49 16.55
N GLY A 758 -2.46 -19.41 16.05
CA GLY A 758 -1.01 -19.29 15.94
C GLY A 758 -0.55 -18.32 14.85
N ALA A 759 0.76 -18.10 14.81
CA ALA A 759 1.39 -17.17 13.85
C ALA A 759 2.58 -17.84 13.12
N VAL A 760 2.65 -19.15 13.13
CA VAL A 760 3.69 -19.93 12.43
C VAL A 760 3.34 -20.07 10.96
N GLY A 761 2.06 -20.35 10.66
CA GLY A 761 1.50 -20.39 9.33
C GLY A 761 0.88 -19.03 8.92
N PRO A 762 0.48 -18.89 7.65
CA PRO A 762 -0.17 -17.68 7.16
C PRO A 762 -1.51 -17.41 7.86
N ASP A 763 -1.89 -16.13 7.94
CA ASP A 763 -3.21 -15.70 8.39
C ASP A 763 -4.25 -16.05 7.31
N LEU A 764 -5.28 -16.78 7.70
CA LEU A 764 -6.34 -17.29 6.81
C LEU A 764 -7.60 -16.41 6.82
N THR A 765 -7.58 -15.25 7.48
CA THR A 765 -8.77 -14.38 7.63
C THR A 765 -9.38 -13.96 6.29
N SER A 766 -8.55 -13.67 5.28
CA SER A 766 -9.01 -13.27 3.94
C SER A 766 -8.89 -14.37 2.87
N VAL A 767 -8.59 -15.59 3.28
CA VAL A 767 -8.25 -16.68 2.33
C VAL A 767 -9.35 -16.96 1.30
N GLY A 768 -10.60 -16.81 1.68
CA GLY A 768 -11.75 -17.00 0.79
C GLY A 768 -11.88 -15.96 -0.32
N GLY A 769 -11.22 -14.79 -0.21
CA GLY A 769 -11.15 -13.80 -1.28
C GLY A 769 -10.27 -14.24 -2.45
N LYS A 770 -9.29 -15.09 -2.18
CA LYS A 770 -8.24 -15.52 -3.11
C LYS A 770 -8.48 -16.93 -3.66
N PHE A 771 -8.83 -17.87 -2.79
CA PHE A 771 -8.88 -19.28 -3.09
C PHE A 771 -10.31 -19.84 -3.11
N GLY A 772 -10.60 -20.64 -4.11
CA GLY A 772 -11.85 -21.39 -4.19
C GLY A 772 -11.89 -22.58 -3.24
N ALA A 773 -13.07 -23.20 -3.11
CA ALA A 773 -13.23 -24.39 -2.26
C ALA A 773 -12.34 -25.55 -2.70
N TYR A 774 -12.09 -25.68 -4.01
CA TYR A 774 -11.17 -26.69 -4.54
C TYR A 774 -9.74 -26.44 -4.05
N ASP A 775 -9.24 -25.22 -4.18
CA ASP A 775 -7.86 -24.86 -3.81
C ASP A 775 -7.64 -25.05 -2.31
N LEU A 776 -8.62 -24.65 -1.49
CA LEU A 776 -8.57 -24.83 -0.03
C LEU A 776 -8.58 -26.31 0.37
N LEU A 777 -9.37 -27.13 -0.32
CA LEU A 777 -9.40 -28.57 -0.07
C LEU A 777 -8.10 -29.22 -0.50
N GLU A 778 -7.56 -28.87 -1.66
CA GLU A 778 -6.29 -29.38 -2.17
C GLU A 778 -5.14 -29.07 -1.22
N SER A 779 -5.07 -27.84 -0.70
CA SER A 779 -4.07 -27.44 0.30
C SER A 779 -4.14 -28.22 1.62
N ILE A 780 -5.31 -28.83 1.95
CA ILE A 780 -5.49 -29.68 3.12
C ILE A 780 -5.12 -31.14 2.82
N VAL A 781 -5.51 -31.63 1.64
CA VAL A 781 -5.38 -33.03 1.26
C VAL A 781 -4.00 -33.37 0.71
N ASP A 782 -3.41 -32.43 -0.03
CA ASP A 782 -2.07 -32.54 -0.66
C ASP A 782 -1.27 -31.25 -0.49
N PRO A 783 -0.83 -30.96 0.74
CA PRO A 783 -0.17 -29.69 1.07
C PRO A 783 1.19 -29.50 0.36
N ALA A 784 1.79 -30.57 -0.14
CA ALA A 784 3.09 -30.51 -0.81
C ALA A 784 2.99 -30.23 -2.32
N LYS A 785 1.79 -30.24 -2.90
CA LYS A 785 1.61 -30.05 -4.35
C LYS A 785 2.03 -28.67 -4.86
N GLU A 786 1.98 -27.67 -3.99
CA GLU A 786 2.27 -26.27 -4.33
C GLU A 786 3.59 -25.73 -3.73
N ILE A 787 4.37 -26.58 -3.07
CA ILE A 787 5.69 -26.25 -2.53
C ILE A 787 6.79 -26.55 -3.63
#